data_59532ae1f110f04b4322503ccb297a57
#
_entry.id   59532ae1f110f04b4322503ccb297a57
#
_cell.length_a   1.000
_cell.length_b   1.000
_cell.length_c   1.000
_cell.angle_alpha   90.00
_cell.angle_beta   90.00
_cell.angle_gamma   90.00
#
_symmetry.space_group_name_H-M   'P 1'
#
loop_
_entity.id
_entity.type
_entity.pdbx_description
1 polymer ?
#
loop_
_entity_poly.entity_id
_entity_poly.type
_entity_poly.pdbx_seq_one_letter_code
_entity_poly.pdbx_strand_id
1 'polypeptide(L)'
;MANKNTTKTRRRPSKAELERKQAIQRMLISLGIALLLIIAALKLGAAGVTLYNLIRLVVGSLAYVAIGGLLIYLFLFKWIRKQEGLLSGFLCIFAGLLLIFEAYLVWKFGLEQSVLKGTLSQVMTDLTGMRVTSFAGGGLLGVGLYIPISFLFSNIGSYFIGVLLILVGALLVSPWSIYDVAAFIGAQFRSFMEKQEQRKQERFIKREEEKARQEAEEAARIQREQEEQDALPLPPVDPETGEILSEVPDYDFHPIPEEEWIEPEIILPQTGFDVPDVEEDFEDEEVQVDFSAKEALEYKLPSLQLFAPDKPKDQSKEKKIVRENIKILEETFASFGIKVTVERAEIGPSVTKYEVKPAVGVRVNRISNLADDLALALAAKDVRIEAPIPGKSLVGIEVPNSEIATVSFRELWEQSQTKPENLLEIPLGKAVNGTARTFDLSKMPHLLVAGSTGSGKSVAVNGIIASILMKARPDQVKFMMVDPKMVELSVYNDIPHLLIPVVTNPRKASKALQKVVDEMENRYELFAKVGVRNIAGYNAKVEEFNSQSEYKQVPLPLIVVIVDELADLMMVASKEVEDAIIRLGQKARAAGIHMILATQRPSVDVISGLIKANVPSRVAFAVSSGTDSRTILDENGAEKLLGRGDMLFKPIDENHPVRLQGSFISDDDVERIVNFIKAQADADYDDSFDPGDVPENEGDFSDGEAGGDPLFEEAKALVIETQKASASMIQRRLSVGFNRATRLMEELEMAGVIGPAEGTKPRKVLQQ
;
A
#
# COMPACT_ATOMS: atom_id res chain seq x y z
N MET A 1 -56.20 50.50 86.46
CA MET A 1 -56.24 49.46 85.42
C MET A 1 -54.96 49.55 84.63
N ALA A 2 -53.98 48.64 84.85
CA ALA A 2 -52.67 48.76 84.23
C ALA A 2 -52.55 47.76 83.08
N ASN A 3 -52.26 48.22 81.89
CA ASN A 3 -52.08 47.44 80.68
C ASN A 3 -50.60 47.07 80.54
N LYS A 4 -50.26 45.75 80.78
CA LYS A 4 -48.89 45.26 80.60
C LYS A 4 -48.65 44.81 79.09
N ASN A 5 -48.00 45.73 78.34
CA ASN A 5 -47.44 45.34 77.04
C ASN A 5 -46.15 44.53 77.24
N THR A 6 -46.16 43.24 76.98
CA THR A 6 -44.98 42.41 76.95
C THR A 6 -44.34 42.46 75.54
N THR A 7 -43.34 43.25 75.41
CA THR A 7 -42.42 43.27 74.23
C THR A 7 -41.60 42.01 74.24
N LYS A 8 -41.93 41.02 73.35
CA LYS A 8 -41.06 39.87 73.04
C LYS A 8 -39.75 40.32 72.38
N THR A 9 -38.70 40.44 73.20
CA THR A 9 -37.31 40.65 72.65
C THR A 9 -36.93 39.44 71.80
N ARG A 10 -36.80 39.63 70.45
CA ARG A 10 -36.24 38.67 69.53
C ARG A 10 -34.77 38.42 69.90
N ARG A 11 -34.46 37.26 70.55
CA ARG A 11 -33.11 36.79 70.78
C ARG A 11 -32.42 36.66 69.42
N ARG A 12 -31.27 37.35 69.18
CA ARG A 12 -30.41 37.13 68.01
C ARG A 12 -29.96 35.68 68.03
N PRO A 13 -30.16 34.90 66.92
CA PRO A 13 -29.77 33.52 66.89
C PRO A 13 -28.26 33.39 67.13
N SER A 14 -27.87 32.37 67.91
CA SER A 14 -26.46 32.03 68.12
C SER A 14 -25.77 31.63 66.81
N LYS A 15 -24.45 31.85 66.71
CA LYS A 15 -23.67 31.50 65.49
C LYS A 15 -23.90 30.05 65.07
N ALA A 16 -24.01 29.12 66.03
CA ALA A 16 -24.32 27.71 65.81
C ALA A 16 -25.73 27.49 65.24
N GLU A 17 -26.76 28.22 65.70
CA GLU A 17 -28.12 28.16 65.14
C GLU A 17 -28.20 28.73 63.73
N LEU A 18 -27.41 29.77 63.40
CA LEU A 18 -27.34 30.31 62.07
C LEU A 18 -26.67 29.33 61.11
N GLU A 19 -25.55 28.72 61.53
CA GLU A 19 -24.85 27.70 60.75
C GLU A 19 -25.74 26.45 60.51
N ARG A 20 -26.48 26.02 61.51
CA ARG A 20 -27.43 24.93 61.40
C ARG A 20 -28.58 25.22 60.43
N LYS A 21 -29.15 26.43 60.47
CA LYS A 21 -30.19 26.86 59.55
C LYS A 21 -29.66 26.95 58.12
N GLN A 22 -28.44 27.48 57.92
CA GLN A 22 -27.80 27.51 56.62
C GLN A 22 -27.49 26.10 56.08
N ALA A 23 -27.06 25.17 56.91
CA ALA A 23 -26.83 23.81 56.53
C ALA A 23 -28.13 23.10 56.10
N ILE A 24 -29.23 23.27 56.86
CA ILE A 24 -30.56 22.73 56.54
C ILE A 24 -31.08 23.34 55.23
N GLN A 25 -30.94 24.67 55.05
CA GLN A 25 -31.37 25.34 53.85
C GLN A 25 -30.59 24.87 52.62
N ARG A 26 -29.27 24.67 52.73
CA ARG A 26 -28.43 24.07 51.64
C ARG A 26 -28.85 22.64 51.31
N MET A 27 -29.14 21.83 52.35
CA MET A 27 -29.59 20.46 52.18
C MET A 27 -30.93 20.38 51.43
N LEU A 28 -31.91 21.24 51.81
CA LEU A 28 -33.21 21.32 51.14
C LEU A 28 -33.07 21.76 49.66
N ILE A 29 -32.23 22.77 49.39
CA ILE A 29 -31.94 23.22 48.02
C ILE A 29 -31.29 22.09 47.21
N SER A 30 -30.28 21.40 47.78
CA SER A 30 -29.61 20.28 47.10
C SER A 30 -30.57 19.14 46.80
N LEU A 31 -31.48 18.83 47.72
CA LEU A 31 -32.50 17.78 47.53
C LEU A 31 -33.49 18.18 46.43
N GLY A 32 -33.93 19.48 46.39
CA GLY A 32 -34.79 20.00 45.34
C GLY A 32 -34.15 19.93 43.96
N ILE A 33 -32.87 20.33 43.87
CA ILE A 33 -32.10 20.22 42.59
C ILE A 33 -31.91 18.77 42.20
N ALA A 34 -31.59 17.87 43.13
CA ALA A 34 -31.43 16.45 42.84
C ALA A 34 -32.72 15.82 42.29
N LEU A 35 -33.88 16.19 42.89
CA LEU A 35 -35.18 15.72 42.43
C LEU A 35 -35.46 16.19 40.98
N LEU A 36 -35.20 17.45 40.67
CA LEU A 36 -35.36 17.99 39.28
C LEU A 36 -34.42 17.27 38.29
N LEU A 37 -33.18 17.01 38.67
CA LEU A 37 -32.23 16.28 37.83
C LEU A 37 -32.67 14.82 37.61
N ILE A 38 -33.25 14.16 38.62
CA ILE A 38 -33.79 12.79 38.47
C ILE A 38 -35.01 12.79 37.56
N ILE A 39 -35.93 13.76 37.70
CA ILE A 39 -37.11 13.90 36.83
C ILE A 39 -36.65 14.13 35.37
N ALA A 40 -35.62 14.95 35.14
CA ALA A 40 -35.01 15.15 33.83
C ALA A 40 -34.37 13.85 33.28
N ALA A 41 -33.57 13.16 34.08
CA ALA A 41 -32.89 11.93 33.68
C ALA A 41 -33.87 10.82 33.28
N LEU A 42 -34.95 10.67 34.07
CA LEU A 42 -36.02 9.70 33.80
C LEU A 42 -37.04 10.18 32.78
N LYS A 43 -36.92 11.44 32.28
CA LYS A 43 -37.83 12.06 31.30
C LYS A 43 -39.30 11.94 31.70
N LEU A 44 -39.63 12.16 32.98
CA LEU A 44 -40.96 11.97 33.52
C LEU A 44 -41.95 13.04 33.02
N GLY A 45 -42.84 12.64 32.13
CA GLY A 45 -43.86 13.52 31.55
C GLY A 45 -43.26 14.67 30.69
N ALA A 46 -44.10 15.61 30.30
CA ALA A 46 -43.67 16.76 29.49
C ALA A 46 -42.58 17.62 30.18
N ALA A 47 -42.73 17.81 31.51
CA ALA A 47 -41.77 18.60 32.29
C ALA A 47 -40.37 17.95 32.35
N GLY A 48 -40.28 16.62 32.51
CA GLY A 48 -39.01 15.90 32.50
C GLY A 48 -38.31 15.93 31.15
N VAL A 49 -39.04 15.75 30.06
CA VAL A 49 -38.53 15.83 28.70
C VAL A 49 -38.02 17.26 28.36
N THR A 50 -38.79 18.29 28.73
CA THR A 50 -38.41 19.68 28.53
C THR A 50 -37.14 20.04 29.31
N LEU A 51 -37.07 19.65 30.59
CA LEU A 51 -35.90 19.91 31.44
C LEU A 51 -34.65 19.17 30.93
N TYR A 52 -34.82 17.93 30.47
CA TYR A 52 -33.74 17.18 29.84
C TYR A 52 -33.23 17.85 28.55
N ASN A 53 -34.14 18.33 27.69
CA ASN A 53 -33.75 19.04 26.44
C ASN A 53 -33.11 20.39 26.74
N LEU A 54 -33.49 21.08 27.82
CA LEU A 54 -32.78 22.30 28.26
C LEU A 54 -31.35 22.00 28.70
N ILE A 55 -31.12 20.88 29.38
CA ILE A 55 -29.75 20.45 29.72
C ILE A 55 -29.01 20.07 28.43
N ARG A 56 -29.65 19.36 27.49
CA ARG A 56 -29.06 19.04 26.17
C ARG A 56 -28.72 20.28 25.35
N LEU A 57 -29.46 21.35 25.45
CA LEU A 57 -29.13 22.62 24.79
C LEU A 57 -27.74 23.12 25.23
N VAL A 58 -27.38 22.93 26.50
CA VAL A 58 -26.10 23.40 27.06
C VAL A 58 -24.96 22.42 26.76
N VAL A 59 -25.15 21.12 27.03
CA VAL A 59 -24.10 20.09 27.01
C VAL A 59 -24.30 19.00 25.95
N GLY A 60 -25.25 19.16 25.08
CA GLY A 60 -25.53 18.23 23.97
C GLY A 60 -25.89 16.83 24.42
N SER A 61 -25.39 15.85 23.71
CA SER A 61 -25.62 14.43 23.96
C SER A 61 -25.00 13.91 25.26
N LEU A 62 -24.14 14.70 25.89
CA LEU A 62 -23.54 14.40 27.21
C LEU A 62 -24.43 14.76 28.41
N ALA A 63 -25.70 15.08 28.19
CA ALA A 63 -26.64 15.46 29.24
C ALA A 63 -26.73 14.44 30.42
N TYR A 64 -26.69 13.13 30.13
CA TYR A 64 -26.67 12.12 31.20
C TYR A 64 -25.41 12.15 32.05
N VAL A 65 -24.24 12.37 31.41
CA VAL A 65 -22.95 12.50 32.10
C VAL A 65 -22.95 13.74 32.98
N ALA A 66 -23.48 14.85 32.47
CA ALA A 66 -23.62 16.11 33.23
C ALA A 66 -24.58 15.96 34.43
N ILE A 67 -25.74 15.31 34.25
CA ILE A 67 -26.69 15.04 35.33
C ILE A 67 -26.04 14.17 36.38
N GLY A 68 -25.40 13.05 35.99
CA GLY A 68 -24.70 12.15 36.91
C GLY A 68 -23.57 12.86 37.68
N GLY A 69 -22.73 13.62 36.99
CA GLY A 69 -21.67 14.42 37.62
C GLY A 69 -22.18 15.46 38.62
N LEU A 70 -23.28 16.17 38.27
CA LEU A 70 -23.94 17.13 39.17
C LEU A 70 -24.54 16.45 40.40
N LEU A 71 -25.19 15.30 40.25
CA LEU A 71 -25.73 14.53 41.39
C LEU A 71 -24.60 14.08 42.32
N ILE A 72 -23.52 13.54 41.78
CA ILE A 72 -22.32 13.14 42.54
C ILE A 72 -21.73 14.36 43.28
N TYR A 73 -21.60 15.47 42.59
CA TYR A 73 -21.09 16.71 43.20
C TYR A 73 -21.98 17.21 44.35
N LEU A 74 -23.32 17.20 44.20
CA LEU A 74 -24.24 17.65 45.22
C LEU A 74 -24.14 16.82 46.51
N PHE A 75 -23.98 15.49 46.38
CA PHE A 75 -23.91 14.59 47.57
C PHE A 75 -22.51 14.50 48.17
N LEU A 76 -21.45 14.56 47.32
CA LEU A 76 -20.06 14.37 47.73
C LEU A 76 -19.24 15.67 47.77
N PHE A 77 -19.91 16.83 47.75
CA PHE A 77 -19.27 18.16 47.68
C PHE A 77 -18.12 18.35 48.68
N LYS A 78 -18.32 17.95 49.95
CA LYS A 78 -17.31 18.10 51.01
C LYS A 78 -16.10 17.22 50.80
N TRP A 79 -16.27 16.05 50.21
CA TRP A 79 -15.21 15.10 49.93
C TRP A 79 -14.43 15.52 48.65
N ILE A 80 -15.14 15.87 47.58
CA ILE A 80 -14.55 16.31 46.30
C ILE A 80 -13.69 17.56 46.53
N ARG A 81 -14.13 18.52 47.34
CA ARG A 81 -13.37 19.76 47.62
C ARG A 81 -12.11 19.54 48.47
N LYS A 82 -11.97 18.42 49.14
CA LYS A 82 -10.78 18.05 49.92
C LYS A 82 -9.70 17.41 49.04
N GLN A 83 -10.06 16.92 47.88
CA GLN A 83 -9.14 16.27 46.97
C GLN A 83 -8.67 17.30 45.91
N GLU A 84 -7.39 17.68 46.01
CA GLU A 84 -6.77 18.58 45.00
C GLU A 84 -6.70 17.87 43.64
N GLY A 85 -7.11 18.56 42.58
CA GLY A 85 -7.05 18.03 41.20
C GLY A 85 -8.30 17.29 40.73
N LEU A 86 -9.14 16.71 41.65
CA LEU A 86 -10.28 15.88 41.24
C LEU A 86 -11.32 16.65 40.42
N LEU A 87 -11.69 17.84 40.84
CA LEU A 87 -12.70 18.67 40.18
C LEU A 87 -12.16 19.22 38.82
N SER A 88 -10.92 19.72 38.82
CA SER A 88 -10.27 20.23 37.60
C SER A 88 -10.05 19.12 36.57
N GLY A 89 -9.67 17.92 37.02
CA GLY A 89 -9.52 16.78 36.14
C GLY A 89 -10.84 16.34 35.52
N PHE A 90 -11.93 16.27 36.29
CA PHE A 90 -13.26 15.99 35.74
C PHE A 90 -13.73 17.05 34.76
N LEU A 91 -13.48 18.33 35.01
CA LEU A 91 -13.81 19.42 34.07
C LEU A 91 -13.01 19.32 32.76
N CYS A 92 -11.73 18.97 32.84
CA CYS A 92 -10.90 18.73 31.63
C CYS A 92 -11.41 17.55 30.81
N ILE A 93 -11.71 16.41 31.44
CA ILE A 93 -12.31 15.24 30.77
C ILE A 93 -13.62 15.62 30.09
N PHE A 94 -14.49 16.32 30.81
CA PHE A 94 -15.78 16.72 30.29
C PHE A 94 -15.66 17.69 29.11
N ALA A 95 -14.76 18.67 29.19
CA ALA A 95 -14.47 19.61 28.09
C ALA A 95 -13.92 18.87 26.84
N GLY A 96 -13.02 17.89 27.02
CA GLY A 96 -12.52 17.06 25.95
C GLY A 96 -13.63 16.24 25.27
N LEU A 97 -14.54 15.67 26.06
CA LEU A 97 -15.70 14.94 25.52
C LEU A 97 -16.67 15.87 24.77
N LEU A 98 -16.97 17.06 25.29
CA LEU A 98 -17.80 18.06 24.61
C LEU A 98 -17.21 18.43 23.25
N LEU A 99 -15.90 18.64 23.17
CA LEU A 99 -15.20 18.97 21.94
C LEU A 99 -15.25 17.84 20.91
N ILE A 100 -15.01 16.60 21.34
CA ILE A 100 -15.05 15.41 20.45
C ILE A 100 -16.47 15.17 19.92
N PHE A 101 -17.50 15.30 20.78
CA PHE A 101 -18.89 15.10 20.37
C PHE A 101 -19.36 16.19 19.40
N GLU A 102 -18.89 17.42 19.55
CA GLU A 102 -19.19 18.50 18.60
C GLU A 102 -18.46 18.31 17.28
N ALA A 103 -17.16 17.97 17.30
CA ALA A 103 -16.38 17.65 16.10
C ALA A 103 -17.02 16.50 15.30
N TYR A 104 -17.52 15.47 15.99
CA TYR A 104 -18.25 14.38 15.35
C TYR A 104 -19.58 14.83 14.73
N LEU A 105 -20.34 15.70 15.40
CA LEU A 105 -21.58 16.27 14.85
C LEU A 105 -21.29 17.02 13.54
N VAL A 106 -20.28 17.89 13.55
CA VAL A 106 -19.90 18.67 12.37
C VAL A 106 -19.47 17.78 11.22
N TRP A 107 -18.66 16.77 11.50
CA TRP A 107 -18.21 15.79 10.49
C TRP A 107 -19.38 15.01 9.90
N LYS A 108 -20.27 14.49 10.76
CA LYS A 108 -21.39 13.63 10.33
C LYS A 108 -22.42 14.35 9.48
N PHE A 109 -22.67 15.63 9.74
CA PHE A 109 -23.75 16.41 9.09
C PHE A 109 -23.23 17.49 8.15
N GLY A 110 -21.90 17.61 7.95
CA GLY A 110 -21.31 18.60 7.03
C GLY A 110 -21.58 20.06 7.43
N LEU A 111 -21.64 20.37 8.73
CA LEU A 111 -22.06 21.65 9.26
C LEU A 111 -20.95 22.71 9.34
N GLU A 112 -19.85 22.58 8.59
CA GLU A 112 -18.65 23.44 8.68
C GLU A 112 -18.94 24.94 8.54
N GLN A 113 -19.94 25.33 7.72
CA GLN A 113 -20.29 26.74 7.49
C GLN A 113 -21.28 27.32 8.51
N SER A 114 -21.94 26.50 9.34
CA SER A 114 -22.99 26.96 10.25
C SER A 114 -23.16 26.06 11.49
N VAL A 115 -22.06 25.78 12.19
CA VAL A 115 -22.03 24.90 13.38
C VAL A 115 -23.10 25.28 14.42
N LEU A 116 -23.14 26.56 14.82
CA LEU A 116 -24.09 27.03 15.85
C LEU A 116 -25.56 26.84 15.43
N LYS A 117 -25.90 27.17 14.17
CA LYS A 117 -27.28 27.02 13.67
C LYS A 117 -27.67 25.54 13.56
N GLY A 118 -26.74 24.67 13.15
CA GLY A 118 -26.97 23.24 13.01
C GLY A 118 -27.25 22.58 14.37
N THR A 119 -26.39 22.81 15.36
CA THR A 119 -26.56 22.27 16.72
C THR A 119 -27.84 22.80 17.38
N LEU A 120 -28.10 24.10 17.24
CA LEU A 120 -29.30 24.73 17.81
C LEU A 120 -30.58 24.19 17.18
N SER A 121 -30.64 24.05 15.84
CA SER A 121 -31.84 23.58 15.13
C SER A 121 -32.23 22.16 15.55
N GLN A 122 -31.26 21.27 15.75
CA GLN A 122 -31.53 19.89 16.17
C GLN A 122 -32.14 19.81 17.57
N VAL A 123 -31.60 20.56 18.52
CA VAL A 123 -32.13 20.58 19.89
C VAL A 123 -33.47 21.30 19.96
N MET A 124 -33.67 22.39 19.22
CA MET A 124 -34.93 23.13 19.18
C MET A 124 -36.07 22.31 18.57
N THR A 125 -35.78 21.50 17.56
CA THR A 125 -36.76 20.56 16.97
C THR A 125 -37.24 19.52 17.99
N ASP A 126 -36.31 18.97 18.78
CA ASP A 126 -36.65 18.03 19.85
C ASP A 126 -37.40 18.72 21.03
N LEU A 127 -37.02 19.96 21.36
CA LEU A 127 -37.66 20.74 22.42
C LEU A 127 -39.11 21.09 22.07
N THR A 128 -39.34 21.59 20.83
CA THR A 128 -40.70 21.94 20.37
C THR A 128 -41.57 20.71 20.15
N GLY A 129 -40.99 19.58 19.72
CA GLY A 129 -41.66 18.29 19.55
C GLY A 129 -41.86 17.50 20.84
N MET A 130 -41.40 17.97 22.00
CA MET A 130 -41.39 17.25 23.28
C MET A 130 -40.85 15.83 23.18
N ARG A 131 -39.78 15.64 22.39
CA ARG A 131 -39.16 14.32 22.16
C ARG A 131 -37.64 14.41 22.23
N VAL A 132 -36.96 13.26 22.27
CA VAL A 132 -35.49 13.15 22.33
C VAL A 132 -35.08 12.13 21.30
N THR A 133 -34.83 12.58 20.08
CA THR A 133 -34.56 11.71 18.93
C THR A 133 -33.23 12.01 18.22
N SER A 134 -32.75 13.26 18.25
CA SER A 134 -31.56 13.70 17.50
C SER A 134 -30.29 13.57 18.31
N PHE A 135 -29.14 13.44 17.63
CA PHE A 135 -27.81 13.59 18.24
C PHE A 135 -27.46 15.08 18.29
N ALA A 136 -27.15 15.62 19.47
CA ALA A 136 -26.98 17.05 19.71
C ALA A 136 -25.51 17.48 19.96
N GLY A 137 -24.54 16.71 19.50
CA GLY A 137 -23.10 17.02 19.67
C GLY A 137 -22.73 17.33 21.13
N GLY A 138 -21.90 18.36 21.32
CA GLY A 138 -21.51 18.92 22.63
C GLY A 138 -22.40 20.05 23.13
N GLY A 139 -23.47 20.42 22.42
CA GLY A 139 -24.37 21.55 22.75
C GLY A 139 -23.67 22.92 22.66
N LEU A 140 -24.29 23.94 23.26
CA LEU A 140 -23.73 25.31 23.23
C LEU A 140 -22.31 25.41 23.80
N LEU A 141 -21.99 24.64 24.85
CA LEU A 141 -20.62 24.58 25.40
C LEU A 141 -19.65 23.90 24.44
N GLY A 142 -20.07 22.82 23.77
CA GLY A 142 -19.27 22.17 22.74
C GLY A 142 -18.99 23.07 21.56
N VAL A 143 -19.99 23.80 21.04
CA VAL A 143 -19.84 24.79 19.98
C VAL A 143 -18.86 25.89 20.39
N GLY A 144 -18.98 26.42 21.61
CA GLY A 144 -18.11 27.47 22.14
C GLY A 144 -16.63 27.03 22.24
N LEU A 145 -16.37 25.77 22.51
CA LEU A 145 -15.01 25.19 22.49
C LEU A 145 -14.57 24.87 21.07
N TYR A 146 -15.45 24.32 20.24
CA TYR A 146 -15.12 23.82 18.91
C TYR A 146 -14.75 24.96 17.94
N ILE A 147 -15.53 26.06 17.89
CA ILE A 147 -15.30 27.14 16.91
C ILE A 147 -13.87 27.70 16.98
N PRO A 148 -13.32 28.13 18.11
CA PRO A 148 -11.95 28.65 18.16
C PRO A 148 -10.89 27.59 17.90
N ILE A 149 -11.13 26.35 18.34
CA ILE A 149 -10.16 25.26 18.17
C ILE A 149 -10.14 24.80 16.71
N SER A 150 -11.30 24.63 16.08
CA SER A 150 -11.39 24.23 14.67
C SER A 150 -10.87 25.30 13.72
N PHE A 151 -10.99 26.56 14.08
CA PHE A 151 -10.39 27.67 13.32
C PHE A 151 -8.85 27.59 13.31
N LEU A 152 -8.22 27.20 14.43
CA LEU A 152 -6.76 27.12 14.56
C LEU A 152 -6.19 25.79 14.05
N PHE A 153 -6.90 24.67 14.27
CA PHE A 153 -6.36 23.33 14.10
C PHE A 153 -7.21 22.42 13.20
N SER A 154 -8.21 22.96 12.51
CA SER A 154 -9.21 22.20 11.71
C SER A 154 -10.04 21.20 12.54
N ASN A 155 -10.97 20.48 11.88
CA ASN A 155 -11.80 19.49 12.54
C ASN A 155 -10.97 18.31 13.12
N ILE A 156 -9.94 17.87 12.39
CA ILE A 156 -9.03 16.79 12.84
C ILE A 156 -8.25 17.21 14.08
N GLY A 157 -7.72 18.44 14.11
CA GLY A 157 -7.03 18.98 15.29
C GLY A 157 -7.93 19.10 16.52
N SER A 158 -9.23 19.33 16.34
CA SER A 158 -10.20 19.34 17.44
C SER A 158 -10.32 17.97 18.14
N TYR A 159 -10.22 16.86 17.41
CA TYR A 159 -10.16 15.53 18.01
C TYR A 159 -8.89 15.33 18.83
N PHE A 160 -7.72 15.74 18.30
CA PHE A 160 -6.45 15.62 19.03
C PHE A 160 -6.45 16.42 20.33
N ILE A 161 -6.94 17.67 20.30
CA ILE A 161 -7.05 18.51 21.50
C ILE A 161 -8.07 17.91 22.49
N GLY A 162 -9.18 17.37 21.99
CA GLY A 162 -10.17 16.68 22.83
C GLY A 162 -9.58 15.48 23.57
N VAL A 163 -8.83 14.65 22.88
CA VAL A 163 -8.11 13.50 23.48
C VAL A 163 -7.05 13.98 24.47
N LEU A 164 -6.29 15.02 24.14
CA LEU A 164 -5.29 15.60 25.03
C LEU A 164 -5.91 16.11 26.33
N LEU A 165 -7.05 16.82 26.26
CA LEU A 165 -7.79 17.27 27.44
C LEU A 165 -8.27 16.11 28.30
N ILE A 166 -8.72 15.01 27.71
CA ILE A 166 -9.11 13.81 28.43
C ILE A 166 -7.90 13.20 29.15
N LEU A 167 -6.76 13.08 28.48
CA LEU A 167 -5.52 12.54 29.05
C LEU A 167 -5.02 13.43 30.22
N VAL A 168 -4.99 14.74 30.03
CA VAL A 168 -4.61 15.68 31.11
C VAL A 168 -5.58 15.57 32.26
N GLY A 169 -6.88 15.50 32.00
CA GLY A 169 -7.90 15.35 33.05
C GLY A 169 -7.77 14.01 33.78
N ALA A 170 -7.47 12.92 33.10
CA ALA A 170 -7.23 11.61 33.70
C ALA A 170 -5.98 11.62 34.61
N LEU A 171 -4.92 12.29 34.20
CA LEU A 171 -3.71 12.49 35.03
C LEU A 171 -4.00 13.32 36.28
N LEU A 172 -4.82 14.38 36.17
CA LEU A 172 -5.20 15.21 37.32
C LEU A 172 -6.09 14.46 38.35
N VAL A 173 -6.86 13.47 37.89
CA VAL A 173 -7.70 12.61 38.75
C VAL A 173 -6.88 11.46 39.34
N SER A 174 -5.85 11.00 38.63
CA SER A 174 -5.02 9.87 39.03
C SER A 174 -4.03 10.27 40.14
N PRO A 175 -3.75 9.39 41.11
CA PRO A 175 -2.67 9.58 42.07
C PRO A 175 -1.27 9.38 41.43
N TRP A 176 -1.20 8.96 40.16
CA TRP A 176 0.06 8.65 39.48
C TRP A 176 0.71 9.91 38.89
N SER A 177 2.00 10.07 39.12
CA SER A 177 2.79 11.12 38.46
C SER A 177 3.04 10.75 36.98
N ILE A 178 3.36 11.76 36.15
CA ILE A 178 3.75 11.56 34.74
C ILE A 178 4.93 10.57 34.66
N TYR A 179 5.84 10.59 35.61
CA TYR A 179 6.99 9.69 35.68
C TYR A 179 6.58 8.24 35.96
N ASP A 180 5.55 8.01 36.78
CA ASP A 180 5.05 6.67 37.07
C ASP A 180 4.36 6.06 35.84
N VAL A 181 3.60 6.86 35.09
CA VAL A 181 2.98 6.45 33.81
C VAL A 181 4.04 6.13 32.76
N ALA A 182 5.06 6.98 32.62
CA ALA A 182 6.16 6.74 31.69
C ALA A 182 6.96 5.49 32.08
N ALA A 183 7.21 5.28 33.36
CA ALA A 183 7.89 4.08 33.85
C ALA A 183 7.07 2.80 33.61
N PHE A 184 5.74 2.86 33.80
CA PHE A 184 4.83 1.74 33.52
C PHE A 184 4.79 1.39 32.03
N ILE A 185 4.64 2.40 31.14
CA ILE A 185 4.67 2.19 29.70
C ILE A 185 6.02 1.63 29.25
N GLY A 186 7.14 2.16 29.77
CA GLY A 186 8.47 1.67 29.48
C GLY A 186 8.71 0.23 29.95
N ALA A 187 8.15 -0.17 31.10
CA ALA A 187 8.21 -1.53 31.60
C ALA A 187 7.39 -2.50 30.73
N GLN A 188 6.18 -2.10 30.33
CA GLN A 188 5.33 -2.89 29.43
C GLN A 188 5.98 -3.06 28.04
N PHE A 189 6.57 -2.00 27.51
CA PHE A 189 7.26 -2.07 26.22
C PHE A 189 8.49 -2.99 26.27
N ARG A 190 9.29 -2.93 27.35
CA ARG A 190 10.40 -3.85 27.55
C ARG A 190 9.93 -5.30 27.64
N SER A 191 8.90 -5.58 28.44
CA SER A 191 8.35 -6.93 28.57
C SER A 191 7.76 -7.46 27.25
N PHE A 192 7.19 -6.58 26.43
CA PHE A 192 6.71 -6.92 25.09
C PHE A 192 7.87 -7.27 24.15
N MET A 193 8.94 -6.48 24.14
CA MET A 193 10.15 -6.74 23.35
C MET A 193 10.84 -8.05 23.77
N GLU A 194 10.98 -8.30 25.07
CA GLU A 194 11.55 -9.55 25.61
C GLU A 194 10.72 -10.78 25.18
N LYS A 195 9.37 -10.69 25.25
CA LYS A 195 8.49 -11.77 24.77
C LYS A 195 8.59 -11.97 23.26
N GLN A 196 8.82 -10.92 22.50
CA GLN A 196 9.00 -11.02 21.05
C GLN A 196 10.35 -11.67 20.70
N GLU A 197 11.40 -11.34 21.42
CA GLU A 197 12.71 -11.99 21.25
C GLU A 197 12.68 -13.48 21.65
N GLN A 198 12.04 -13.81 22.77
CA GLN A 198 11.85 -15.20 23.17
C GLN A 198 11.07 -16.00 22.11
N ARG A 199 9.98 -15.44 21.55
CA ARG A 199 9.24 -16.09 20.46
C ARG A 199 10.05 -16.24 19.17
N LYS A 200 10.98 -15.32 18.88
CA LYS A 200 11.90 -15.46 17.73
C LYS A 200 12.90 -16.59 17.97
N GLN A 201 13.48 -16.68 19.17
CA GLN A 201 14.39 -17.76 19.55
C GLN A 201 13.72 -19.12 19.55
N GLU A 202 12.50 -19.25 20.11
CA GLU A 202 11.73 -20.50 20.09
C GLU A 202 11.39 -20.95 18.66
N ARG A 203 11.05 -20.00 17.76
CA ARG A 203 10.82 -20.32 16.36
C ARG A 203 12.08 -20.73 15.61
N PHE A 204 13.22 -20.16 15.97
CA PHE A 204 14.49 -20.52 15.38
C PHE A 204 14.89 -21.94 15.80
N ILE A 205 14.82 -22.25 17.09
CA ILE A 205 15.10 -23.60 17.63
C ILE A 205 14.17 -24.64 17.01
N LYS A 206 12.85 -24.39 16.96
CA LYS A 206 11.90 -25.30 16.31
C LYS A 206 12.21 -25.56 14.83
N ARG A 207 12.66 -24.52 14.10
CA ARG A 207 13.05 -24.70 12.70
C ARG A 207 14.32 -25.54 12.53
N GLU A 208 15.28 -25.41 13.43
CA GLU A 208 16.48 -26.26 13.43
C GLU A 208 16.14 -27.71 13.80
N GLU A 209 15.28 -27.92 14.81
CA GLU A 209 14.80 -29.27 15.17
C GLU A 209 13.98 -29.91 14.04
N GLU A 210 13.12 -29.17 13.35
CA GLU A 210 12.36 -29.65 12.20
C GLU A 210 13.27 -29.99 11.02
N LYS A 211 14.30 -29.19 10.73
CA LYS A 211 15.28 -29.48 9.69
C LYS A 211 16.09 -30.75 10.01
N ALA A 212 16.60 -30.85 11.25
CA ALA A 212 17.34 -32.02 11.69
C ALA A 212 16.49 -33.30 11.64
N ARG A 213 15.18 -33.18 11.93
CA ARG A 213 14.24 -34.29 11.83
C ARG A 213 13.98 -34.71 10.37
N GLN A 214 13.83 -33.72 9.47
CA GLN A 214 13.64 -33.97 8.03
C GLN A 214 14.91 -34.65 7.43
N GLU A 215 16.10 -34.17 7.77
CA GLU A 215 17.37 -34.78 7.34
C GLU A 215 17.53 -36.19 7.86
N ALA A 216 17.12 -36.45 9.12
CA ALA A 216 17.14 -37.81 9.67
C ALA A 216 16.11 -38.76 9.05
N GLU A 217 14.90 -38.25 8.73
CA GLU A 217 13.86 -39.03 8.01
C GLU A 217 14.27 -39.31 6.58
N GLU A 218 14.90 -38.35 5.90
CA GLU A 218 15.41 -38.53 4.53
C GLU A 218 16.56 -39.55 4.46
N ALA A 219 17.50 -39.48 5.43
CA ALA A 219 18.58 -40.45 5.56
C ALA A 219 18.04 -41.88 5.84
N ALA A 220 17.03 -41.99 6.71
CA ALA A 220 16.38 -43.28 7.00
C ALA A 220 15.58 -43.83 5.81
N ARG A 221 15.03 -42.94 4.97
CA ARG A 221 14.34 -43.33 3.75
C ARG A 221 15.32 -43.86 2.70
N ILE A 222 16.44 -43.20 2.50
CA ILE A 222 17.51 -43.62 1.59
C ILE A 222 18.06 -44.99 2.01
N GLN A 223 18.27 -45.18 3.33
CA GLN A 223 18.71 -46.49 3.83
C GLN A 223 17.70 -47.61 3.56
N ARG A 224 16.41 -47.37 3.74
CA ARG A 224 15.36 -48.35 3.45
C ARG A 224 15.24 -48.65 1.94
N GLU A 225 15.34 -47.61 1.09
CA GLU A 225 15.34 -47.81 -0.37
C GLU A 225 16.56 -48.61 -0.86
N GLN A 226 17.73 -48.46 -0.19
CA GLN A 226 18.92 -49.26 -0.45
C GLN A 226 18.75 -50.73 0.05
N GLU A 227 18.19 -50.93 1.23
CA GLU A 227 17.90 -52.27 1.77
C GLU A 227 16.81 -52.98 0.97
N GLU A 228 15.79 -52.25 0.42
CA GLU A 228 14.78 -52.84 -0.47
C GLU A 228 15.33 -53.14 -1.87
N GLN A 229 16.26 -52.38 -2.40
CA GLN A 229 16.94 -52.69 -3.67
C GLN A 229 17.85 -53.90 -3.55
N ASP A 230 18.50 -54.11 -2.41
CA ASP A 230 19.36 -55.27 -2.16
C ASP A 230 18.53 -56.55 -1.81
N ALA A 231 17.25 -56.39 -1.43
CA ALA A 231 16.35 -57.49 -1.05
C ALA A 231 15.44 -58.01 -2.18
N LEU A 232 15.43 -57.36 -3.36
CA LEU A 232 14.60 -57.80 -4.49
C LEU A 232 15.13 -59.12 -5.08
N PRO A 233 14.38 -60.22 -5.01
CA PRO A 233 14.75 -61.43 -5.71
C PRO A 233 14.67 -61.19 -7.22
N LEU A 234 15.69 -61.60 -7.96
CA LEU A 234 15.73 -61.56 -9.42
C LEU A 234 14.51 -62.28 -9.98
N PRO A 235 13.82 -61.73 -10.98
CA PRO A 235 12.66 -62.37 -11.60
C PRO A 235 13.05 -63.72 -12.21
N PRO A 236 12.18 -64.76 -12.12
CA PRO A 236 12.45 -66.01 -12.69
C PRO A 236 12.53 -65.94 -14.23
N VAL A 237 13.65 -66.33 -14.75
CA VAL A 237 13.93 -66.40 -16.19
C VAL A 237 13.83 -67.86 -16.61
N ASP A 238 13.12 -68.13 -17.69
CA ASP A 238 13.04 -69.42 -18.29
C ASP A 238 14.42 -69.91 -18.77
N PRO A 239 14.90 -71.07 -18.31
CA PRO A 239 16.27 -71.54 -18.62
C PRO A 239 16.51 -71.93 -20.08
N GLU A 240 15.48 -72.04 -20.92
CA GLU A 240 15.64 -72.45 -22.34
C GLU A 240 15.44 -71.25 -23.35
N THR A 241 14.73 -70.19 -22.98
CA THR A 241 14.40 -69.10 -23.93
C THR A 241 14.84 -67.72 -23.50
N GLY A 242 15.18 -67.47 -22.23
CA GLY A 242 15.69 -66.17 -21.75
C GLY A 242 14.64 -65.03 -21.65
N GLU A 243 13.35 -65.36 -21.71
CA GLU A 243 12.27 -64.35 -21.62
C GLU A 243 11.68 -64.25 -20.19
N ILE A 244 11.30 -63.04 -19.80
CA ILE A 244 10.74 -62.71 -18.49
C ILE A 244 9.22 -62.96 -18.51
N LEU A 245 8.73 -63.82 -17.63
CA LEU A 245 7.29 -64.10 -17.46
C LEU A 245 6.67 -63.05 -16.50
N SER A 246 5.80 -62.19 -17.03
CA SER A 246 5.02 -61.25 -16.22
C SER A 246 3.53 -61.54 -16.28
N GLU A 247 2.94 -61.96 -15.16
CA GLU A 247 1.47 -61.91 -14.97
C GLU A 247 1.03 -60.61 -14.33
N VAL A 248 0.14 -59.87 -14.99
CA VAL A 248 -0.54 -58.66 -14.45
C VAL A 248 -1.94 -59.08 -13.99
N PRO A 249 -2.37 -58.83 -12.74
CA PRO A 249 -3.73 -59.13 -12.30
C PRO A 249 -4.74 -58.16 -12.91
N ASP A 250 -5.80 -58.70 -13.46
CA ASP A 250 -6.95 -58.02 -14.04
C ASP A 250 -7.90 -57.54 -12.91
N TYR A 251 -8.21 -56.22 -12.87
CA TYR A 251 -9.22 -55.66 -11.98
C TYR A 251 -10.51 -55.40 -12.74
N ASP A 252 -11.58 -56.14 -12.39
CA ASP A 252 -12.95 -55.98 -12.91
C ASP A 252 -13.55 -54.66 -12.51
N PHE A 253 -13.89 -53.82 -13.48
CA PHE A 253 -14.69 -52.58 -13.33
C PHE A 253 -16.17 -52.88 -13.65
N HIS A 254 -17.06 -52.68 -12.69
CA HIS A 254 -18.48 -52.66 -12.93
C HIS A 254 -18.94 -51.28 -13.45
N PRO A 255 -19.68 -51.17 -14.55
CA PRO A 255 -20.17 -49.90 -15.08
C PRO A 255 -21.39 -49.40 -14.30
N ILE A 256 -21.36 -48.12 -13.97
CA ILE A 256 -22.49 -47.33 -13.39
C ILE A 256 -23.49 -47.01 -14.51
N PRO A 257 -24.82 -46.97 -14.26
CA PRO A 257 -25.84 -46.71 -15.29
C PRO A 257 -25.72 -45.35 -15.91
N GLU A 258 -25.80 -45.26 -17.21
CA GLU A 258 -25.82 -44.03 -18.01
C GLU A 258 -27.14 -43.25 -17.76
N GLU A 259 -27.12 -42.23 -16.87
CA GLU A 259 -28.01 -41.08 -16.97
C GLU A 259 -27.42 -40.13 -18.03
N GLU A 260 -28.25 -39.62 -18.93
CA GLU A 260 -27.83 -38.74 -20.05
C GLU A 260 -26.90 -37.64 -19.61
N TRP A 261 -25.62 -37.81 -19.87
CA TRP A 261 -24.60 -36.78 -19.61
C TRP A 261 -24.54 -35.82 -20.81
N ILE A 262 -24.91 -34.56 -20.58
CA ILE A 262 -24.77 -33.49 -21.58
C ILE A 262 -23.34 -32.98 -21.50
N GLU A 263 -22.58 -33.18 -22.56
CA GLU A 263 -21.19 -32.72 -22.67
C GLU A 263 -21.11 -31.17 -22.61
N PRO A 264 -20.40 -30.58 -21.64
CA PRO A 264 -20.25 -29.12 -21.58
C PRO A 264 -19.40 -28.58 -22.73
N GLU A 265 -19.69 -27.37 -23.19
CA GLU A 265 -18.96 -26.70 -24.27
C GLU A 265 -17.49 -26.46 -23.88
N ILE A 266 -16.56 -27.06 -24.60
CA ILE A 266 -15.11 -26.88 -24.44
C ILE A 266 -14.64 -25.85 -25.47
N ILE A 267 -14.18 -24.67 -24.99
CA ILE A 267 -13.64 -23.62 -25.84
C ILE A 267 -12.12 -23.66 -25.80
N LEU A 268 -11.54 -23.78 -26.97
CA LEU A 268 -10.11 -23.62 -27.17
C LEU A 268 -9.75 -22.13 -27.25
N PRO A 269 -8.53 -21.71 -26.84
CA PRO A 269 -8.04 -20.39 -27.15
C PRO A 269 -8.04 -20.21 -28.67
N GLN A 270 -8.60 -19.09 -29.12
CA GLN A 270 -8.61 -18.77 -30.56
C GLN A 270 -7.17 -18.62 -31.04
N THR A 271 -6.68 -19.62 -31.74
CA THR A 271 -5.42 -19.57 -32.47
C THR A 271 -5.73 -19.18 -33.90
N GLY A 272 -5.43 -17.95 -34.25
CA GLY A 272 -5.45 -17.46 -35.63
C GLY A 272 -6.84 -17.06 -36.13
N PHE A 273 -7.00 -15.79 -36.45
CA PHE A 273 -7.97 -15.37 -37.43
C PHE A 273 -7.44 -15.78 -38.79
N ASP A 274 -8.26 -16.45 -39.60
CA ASP A 274 -8.05 -16.50 -41.06
C ASP A 274 -8.10 -15.04 -41.55
N VAL A 275 -6.95 -14.49 -41.90
CA VAL A 275 -6.86 -13.22 -42.56
C VAL A 275 -7.22 -13.49 -44.02
N PRO A 276 -8.25 -12.88 -44.61
CA PRO A 276 -8.40 -12.89 -46.04
C PRO A 276 -7.20 -12.16 -46.64
N ASP A 277 -6.50 -12.79 -47.56
CA ASP A 277 -5.48 -12.13 -48.41
C ASP A 277 -6.16 -10.98 -49.15
N VAL A 278 -5.97 -9.75 -48.65
CA VAL A 278 -6.23 -8.52 -49.39
C VAL A 278 -4.88 -7.95 -49.73
N GLU A 279 -4.44 -8.23 -50.94
CA GLU A 279 -3.40 -7.48 -51.60
C GLU A 279 -3.97 -6.07 -51.87
N GLU A 280 -3.69 -5.10 -51.01
CA GLU A 280 -3.84 -3.69 -51.30
C GLU A 280 -2.45 -3.12 -51.61
N ASP A 281 -2.26 -2.82 -52.91
CA ASP A 281 -1.19 -1.97 -53.40
C ASP A 281 -1.30 -0.59 -52.76
N PHE A 282 -0.43 -0.30 -51.77
CA PHE A 282 -0.20 1.06 -51.35
C PHE A 282 0.90 1.68 -52.21
N GLU A 283 0.53 2.55 -53.12
CA GLU A 283 1.43 3.49 -53.76
C GLU A 283 2.04 4.41 -52.68
N ASP A 284 3.35 4.32 -52.50
CA ASP A 284 4.15 5.21 -51.67
C ASP A 284 4.11 6.63 -52.22
N GLU A 285 3.28 7.52 -51.72
CA GLU A 285 3.48 8.96 -51.82
C GLU A 285 4.55 9.39 -50.82
N GLU A 286 5.80 9.53 -51.27
CA GLU A 286 6.89 10.18 -50.54
C GLU A 286 6.54 11.64 -50.25
N VAL A 287 6.07 11.91 -49.04
CA VAL A 287 6.05 13.28 -48.50
C VAL A 287 7.46 13.59 -47.98
N GLN A 288 8.26 14.26 -48.77
CA GLN A 288 9.56 14.81 -48.35
C GLN A 288 9.31 15.93 -47.35
N VAL A 289 9.57 15.66 -46.07
CA VAL A 289 9.66 16.69 -45.02
C VAL A 289 11.14 16.96 -44.77
N ASP A 290 11.56 18.14 -45.15
CA ASP A 290 12.96 18.64 -45.00
C ASP A 290 13.19 19.06 -43.53
N PHE A 291 13.98 18.28 -42.79
CA PHE A 291 14.36 18.55 -41.41
C PHE A 291 15.80 19.03 -41.32
N SER A 292 16.01 20.32 -41.41
CA SER A 292 17.31 20.92 -41.13
C SER A 292 17.38 21.44 -39.68
N ALA A 293 17.56 20.53 -38.74
CA ALA A 293 18.15 20.83 -37.44
C ALA A 293 18.55 19.52 -36.75
N LYS A 294 19.85 19.22 -36.71
CA LYS A 294 20.48 17.94 -36.41
C LYS A 294 19.90 16.82 -37.30
N GLU A 295 20.69 16.29 -38.20
CA GLU A 295 20.32 15.21 -39.10
C GLU A 295 19.32 14.29 -38.44
N ALA A 296 18.09 14.28 -38.96
CA ALA A 296 17.09 13.29 -38.54
C ALA A 296 17.69 11.95 -38.95
N LEU A 297 18.34 11.29 -38.03
CA LEU A 297 18.75 9.91 -38.16
C LEU A 297 17.52 9.17 -38.69
N GLU A 298 17.66 8.49 -39.85
CA GLU A 298 16.66 7.53 -40.33
C GLU A 298 16.54 6.40 -39.29
N TYR A 299 15.87 6.69 -38.17
CA TYR A 299 15.72 5.72 -37.10
C TYR A 299 14.63 4.72 -37.50
N LYS A 300 15.02 3.45 -37.64
CA LYS A 300 14.11 2.35 -37.96
C LYS A 300 13.70 1.65 -36.66
N LEU A 301 12.40 1.48 -36.47
CA LEU A 301 11.89 0.73 -35.35
C LEU A 301 12.26 -0.75 -35.45
N PRO A 302 12.56 -1.44 -34.33
CA PRO A 302 12.81 -2.87 -34.33
C PRO A 302 11.60 -3.64 -34.87
N SER A 303 11.84 -4.64 -35.74
CA SER A 303 10.78 -5.45 -36.32
C SER A 303 10.63 -6.80 -35.64
N LEU A 304 9.47 -7.46 -35.81
CA LEU A 304 9.20 -8.81 -35.27
C LEU A 304 10.16 -9.89 -35.80
N GLN A 305 10.88 -9.63 -36.87
CA GLN A 305 11.88 -10.56 -37.41
C GLN A 305 13.08 -10.78 -36.47
N LEU A 306 13.29 -9.87 -35.49
CA LEU A 306 14.34 -10.01 -34.47
C LEU A 306 14.02 -11.12 -33.46
N PHE A 307 12.75 -11.51 -33.32
CA PHE A 307 12.34 -12.54 -32.38
C PHE A 307 12.42 -13.95 -32.95
N ALA A 308 12.68 -14.90 -32.09
CA ALA A 308 12.67 -16.31 -32.49
C ALA A 308 11.27 -16.74 -32.95
N PRO A 309 11.15 -17.63 -33.96
CA PRO A 309 9.87 -18.13 -34.41
C PRO A 309 9.18 -18.99 -33.34
N ASP A 310 7.86 -18.92 -33.27
CA ASP A 310 7.07 -19.69 -32.32
C ASP A 310 7.06 -21.19 -32.61
N LYS A 311 7.09 -22.00 -31.57
CA LYS A 311 6.93 -23.46 -31.67
C LYS A 311 5.44 -23.81 -31.69
N PRO A 312 5.00 -24.74 -32.55
CA PRO A 312 3.62 -25.19 -32.58
C PRO A 312 3.21 -25.83 -31.24
N LYS A 313 2.01 -25.48 -30.74
CA LYS A 313 1.46 -25.96 -29.47
C LYS A 313 0.44 -27.09 -29.74
N ASP A 314 0.64 -28.25 -29.13
CA ASP A 314 -0.35 -29.34 -29.15
C ASP A 314 -1.16 -29.36 -27.86
N GLN A 315 -2.46 -29.01 -27.94
CA GLN A 315 -3.39 -29.02 -26.82
C GLN A 315 -4.36 -30.20 -26.84
N SER A 316 -4.15 -31.20 -27.68
CA SER A 316 -5.06 -32.35 -27.82
C SER A 316 -5.18 -33.17 -26.52
N LYS A 317 -4.08 -33.28 -25.76
CA LYS A 317 -4.07 -33.96 -24.47
C LYS A 317 -4.92 -33.25 -23.40
N GLU A 318 -4.88 -31.93 -23.36
CA GLU A 318 -5.62 -31.14 -22.36
C GLU A 318 -7.13 -31.32 -22.51
N LYS A 319 -7.66 -31.46 -23.72
CA LYS A 319 -9.10 -31.69 -23.92
C LYS A 319 -9.59 -32.96 -23.22
N LYS A 320 -8.79 -34.03 -23.21
CA LYS A 320 -9.15 -35.28 -22.53
C LYS A 320 -9.16 -35.08 -21.01
N ILE A 321 -8.12 -34.46 -20.48
CA ILE A 321 -7.99 -34.15 -19.05
C ILE A 321 -9.15 -33.27 -18.58
N VAL A 322 -9.54 -32.25 -19.36
CA VAL A 322 -10.65 -31.37 -19.03
C VAL A 322 -11.96 -32.15 -18.87
N ARG A 323 -12.25 -33.11 -19.73
CA ARG A 323 -13.46 -33.97 -19.60
C ARG A 323 -13.43 -34.82 -18.34
N GLU A 324 -12.28 -35.36 -17.97
CA GLU A 324 -12.10 -36.13 -16.74
C GLU A 324 -12.27 -35.23 -15.51
N ASN A 325 -11.67 -34.04 -15.53
CA ASN A 325 -11.76 -33.09 -14.45
C ASN A 325 -13.19 -32.58 -14.20
N ILE A 326 -14.01 -32.42 -15.25
CA ILE A 326 -15.42 -32.05 -15.10
C ILE A 326 -16.16 -33.06 -14.23
N LYS A 327 -15.97 -34.37 -14.52
CA LYS A 327 -16.61 -35.45 -13.73
C LYS A 327 -16.11 -35.42 -12.27
N ILE A 328 -14.81 -35.32 -12.06
CA ILE A 328 -14.23 -35.25 -10.73
C ILE A 328 -14.76 -34.05 -9.94
N LEU A 329 -14.89 -32.87 -10.58
CA LEU A 329 -15.44 -31.69 -9.95
C LEU A 329 -16.89 -31.89 -9.48
N GLU A 330 -17.77 -32.40 -10.35
CA GLU A 330 -19.18 -32.65 -10.04
C GLU A 330 -19.34 -33.71 -8.95
N GLU A 331 -18.60 -34.81 -9.02
CA GLU A 331 -18.58 -35.90 -8.01
C GLU A 331 -18.07 -35.39 -6.67
N THR A 332 -16.99 -34.58 -6.65
CA THR A 332 -16.44 -34.01 -5.43
C THR A 332 -17.44 -33.07 -4.77
N PHE A 333 -18.06 -32.16 -5.49
CA PHE A 333 -19.10 -31.29 -4.94
C PHE A 333 -20.30 -32.07 -4.42
N ALA A 334 -20.74 -33.11 -5.14
CA ALA A 334 -21.82 -33.99 -4.71
C ALA A 334 -21.50 -34.70 -3.40
N SER A 335 -20.26 -35.19 -3.19
CA SER A 335 -19.81 -35.80 -1.93
C SER A 335 -19.90 -34.88 -0.74
N PHE A 336 -19.69 -33.57 -0.94
CA PHE A 336 -19.88 -32.53 0.08
C PHE A 336 -21.33 -32.02 0.18
N GLY A 337 -22.28 -32.66 -0.51
CA GLY A 337 -23.71 -32.29 -0.50
C GLY A 337 -23.99 -30.95 -1.18
N ILE A 338 -23.19 -30.58 -2.17
CA ILE A 338 -23.34 -29.37 -2.99
C ILE A 338 -23.66 -29.82 -4.42
N LYS A 339 -24.89 -29.51 -4.89
CA LYS A 339 -25.23 -29.75 -6.29
C LYS A 339 -24.73 -28.61 -7.15
N VAL A 340 -23.93 -28.91 -8.15
CA VAL A 340 -23.40 -27.99 -9.14
C VAL A 340 -23.48 -28.61 -10.52
N THR A 341 -23.46 -27.78 -11.55
CA THR A 341 -23.33 -28.24 -12.96
C THR A 341 -22.24 -27.40 -13.62
N VAL A 342 -21.31 -28.02 -14.30
CA VAL A 342 -20.29 -27.34 -15.09
C VAL A 342 -20.93 -26.93 -16.44
N GLU A 343 -21.15 -25.63 -16.65
CA GLU A 343 -21.77 -25.14 -17.90
C GLU A 343 -20.74 -24.96 -19.02
N ARG A 344 -19.49 -24.62 -18.66
CA ARG A 344 -18.43 -24.30 -19.63
C ARG A 344 -17.04 -24.59 -19.06
N ALA A 345 -16.13 -24.97 -19.93
CA ALA A 345 -14.70 -25.07 -19.62
C ALA A 345 -13.88 -24.33 -20.66
N GLU A 346 -13.06 -23.36 -20.21
CA GLU A 346 -12.15 -22.56 -21.04
C GLU A 346 -10.72 -22.99 -20.79
N ILE A 347 -10.03 -23.51 -21.81
CA ILE A 347 -8.63 -23.92 -21.72
C ILE A 347 -7.73 -22.73 -22.01
N GLY A 348 -7.10 -22.19 -20.96
CA GLY A 348 -6.11 -21.12 -21.07
C GLY A 348 -4.67 -21.61 -21.21
N PRO A 349 -3.70 -20.70 -21.27
CA PRO A 349 -2.29 -21.05 -21.40
C PRO A 349 -1.71 -21.77 -20.17
N SER A 350 -2.10 -21.36 -18.97
CA SER A 350 -1.58 -21.90 -17.70
C SER A 350 -2.62 -22.66 -16.89
N VAL A 351 -3.89 -22.28 -17.02
CA VAL A 351 -5.00 -22.87 -16.27
C VAL A 351 -6.19 -23.10 -17.17
N THR A 352 -7.02 -24.07 -16.80
CA THR A 352 -8.37 -24.25 -17.36
C THR A 352 -9.39 -23.69 -16.37
N LYS A 353 -10.27 -22.80 -16.83
CA LYS A 353 -11.36 -22.22 -16.06
C LYS A 353 -12.66 -22.96 -16.31
N TYR A 354 -13.20 -23.55 -15.24
CA TYR A 354 -14.52 -24.21 -15.26
C TYR A 354 -15.56 -23.24 -14.72
N GLU A 355 -16.55 -22.90 -15.53
CA GLU A 355 -17.70 -22.09 -15.14
C GLU A 355 -18.79 -22.98 -14.57
N VAL A 356 -18.99 -22.91 -13.27
CA VAL A 356 -19.84 -23.82 -12.51
C VAL A 356 -21.10 -23.08 -12.04
N LYS A 357 -22.25 -23.67 -12.27
CA LYS A 357 -23.55 -23.18 -11.81
C LYS A 357 -23.96 -23.90 -10.54
N PRO A 358 -24.00 -23.24 -9.39
CA PRO A 358 -24.53 -23.82 -8.17
C PRO A 358 -26.04 -23.90 -8.20
N ALA A 359 -26.63 -24.96 -7.60
CA ALA A 359 -28.07 -25.06 -7.42
C ALA A 359 -28.60 -23.91 -6.53
N VAL A 360 -29.88 -23.57 -6.72
CA VAL A 360 -30.55 -22.51 -5.93
C VAL A 360 -30.47 -22.83 -4.43
N GLY A 361 -30.03 -21.84 -3.63
CA GLY A 361 -29.89 -21.97 -2.18
C GLY A 361 -28.48 -22.38 -1.71
N VAL A 362 -27.55 -22.67 -2.61
CA VAL A 362 -26.14 -22.91 -2.25
C VAL A 362 -25.45 -21.58 -1.97
N ARG A 363 -24.84 -21.46 -0.79
CA ARG A 363 -24.07 -20.26 -0.42
C ARG A 363 -22.68 -20.32 -1.06
N VAL A 364 -22.26 -19.22 -1.69
CA VAL A 364 -20.95 -19.08 -2.36
C VAL A 364 -19.77 -19.50 -1.48
N ASN A 365 -19.77 -19.11 -0.19
CA ASN A 365 -18.70 -19.47 0.74
C ASN A 365 -18.54 -20.99 0.96
N ARG A 366 -19.60 -21.79 0.74
CA ARG A 366 -19.48 -23.26 0.81
C ARG A 366 -18.64 -23.82 -0.33
N ILE A 367 -18.69 -23.17 -1.49
CA ILE A 367 -17.87 -23.52 -2.66
C ILE A 367 -16.44 -23.04 -2.46
N SER A 368 -16.26 -21.78 -2.09
CA SER A 368 -14.93 -21.19 -1.92
C SER A 368 -14.07 -21.88 -0.86
N ASN A 369 -14.69 -22.44 0.18
CA ASN A 369 -13.98 -23.17 1.25
C ASN A 369 -13.51 -24.57 0.84
N LEU A 370 -13.93 -25.10 -0.31
CA LEU A 370 -13.53 -26.42 -0.81
C LEU A 370 -12.32 -26.36 -1.77
N ALA A 371 -11.64 -25.21 -1.88
CA ALA A 371 -10.52 -25.08 -2.81
C ALA A 371 -9.43 -26.13 -2.59
N ASP A 372 -9.09 -26.42 -1.34
CA ASP A 372 -8.04 -27.39 -0.99
C ASP A 372 -8.53 -28.83 -1.23
N ASP A 373 -9.81 -29.12 -0.94
CA ASP A 373 -10.42 -30.45 -1.21
C ASP A 373 -10.51 -30.73 -2.71
N LEU A 374 -10.84 -29.70 -3.51
CA LEU A 374 -10.84 -29.80 -4.97
C LEU A 374 -9.42 -29.96 -5.52
N ALA A 375 -8.44 -29.26 -4.97
CA ALA A 375 -7.05 -29.41 -5.37
C ALA A 375 -6.57 -30.85 -5.12
N LEU A 376 -6.95 -31.43 -3.97
CA LEU A 376 -6.63 -32.84 -3.66
C LEU A 376 -7.30 -33.81 -4.63
N ALA A 377 -8.61 -33.64 -4.89
CA ALA A 377 -9.37 -34.52 -5.78
C ALA A 377 -8.86 -34.49 -7.23
N LEU A 378 -8.43 -33.32 -7.70
CA LEU A 378 -7.90 -33.11 -9.06
C LEU A 378 -6.39 -33.35 -9.16
N ALA A 379 -5.72 -33.80 -8.08
CA ALA A 379 -4.27 -33.91 -7.99
C ALA A 379 -3.53 -32.63 -8.48
N ALA A 380 -4.13 -31.46 -8.26
CA ALA A 380 -3.61 -30.17 -8.66
C ALA A 380 -2.81 -29.53 -7.51
N LYS A 381 -1.77 -28.77 -7.86
CA LYS A 381 -0.93 -28.06 -6.87
C LYS A 381 -1.73 -27.07 -6.04
N ASP A 382 -2.63 -26.35 -6.70
CA ASP A 382 -3.53 -25.36 -6.07
C ASP A 382 -4.73 -25.12 -7.00
N VAL A 383 -5.87 -24.71 -6.44
CA VAL A 383 -7.08 -24.34 -7.17
C VAL A 383 -7.52 -22.96 -6.73
N ARG A 384 -7.72 -22.04 -7.68
CA ARG A 384 -8.27 -20.71 -7.40
C ARG A 384 -9.75 -20.69 -7.73
N ILE A 385 -10.56 -20.19 -6.77
CA ILE A 385 -12.01 -20.06 -6.95
C ILE A 385 -12.37 -18.59 -7.04
N GLU A 386 -12.97 -18.18 -8.14
CA GLU A 386 -13.53 -16.86 -8.39
C GLU A 386 -15.05 -16.92 -8.20
N ALA A 387 -15.54 -16.39 -7.09
CA ALA A 387 -16.93 -16.59 -6.71
C ALA A 387 -17.58 -15.30 -6.15
N PRO A 388 -18.50 -14.68 -6.91
CA PRO A 388 -18.96 -15.03 -8.28
C PRO A 388 -18.01 -14.54 -9.38
N ILE A 389 -18.18 -15.04 -10.61
CA ILE A 389 -17.52 -14.44 -11.79
C ILE A 389 -18.18 -13.06 -12.02
N PRO A 390 -17.41 -11.98 -12.21
CA PRO A 390 -17.95 -10.65 -12.47
C PRO A 390 -18.93 -10.65 -13.67
N GLY A 391 -20.15 -10.14 -13.43
CA GLY A 391 -21.19 -10.08 -14.46
C GLY A 391 -21.91 -11.38 -14.78
N LYS A 392 -21.58 -12.52 -14.13
CA LYS A 392 -22.23 -13.84 -14.33
C LYS A 392 -22.76 -14.40 -13.01
N SER A 393 -23.85 -15.17 -13.08
CA SER A 393 -24.38 -15.95 -11.94
C SER A 393 -23.71 -17.32 -11.80
N LEU A 394 -22.40 -17.38 -12.07
CA LEU A 394 -21.57 -18.57 -12.11
C LEU A 394 -20.36 -18.41 -11.19
N VAL A 395 -19.77 -19.53 -10.81
CA VAL A 395 -18.52 -19.60 -10.05
C VAL A 395 -17.43 -20.13 -10.99
N GLY A 396 -16.29 -19.42 -11.06
CA GLY A 396 -15.12 -19.86 -11.82
C GLY A 396 -14.20 -20.69 -10.95
N ILE A 397 -13.83 -21.88 -11.41
CA ILE A 397 -12.84 -22.73 -10.78
C ILE A 397 -11.66 -22.84 -11.74
N GLU A 398 -10.52 -22.30 -11.34
CA GLU A 398 -9.30 -22.29 -12.14
C GLU A 398 -8.38 -23.41 -11.67
N VAL A 399 -8.18 -24.40 -12.56
CA VAL A 399 -7.36 -25.58 -12.30
C VAL A 399 -6.11 -25.51 -13.17
N PRO A 400 -4.91 -25.71 -12.63
CA PRO A 400 -3.68 -25.75 -13.41
C PRO A 400 -3.72 -26.78 -14.52
N ASN A 401 -3.24 -26.42 -15.71
CA ASN A 401 -3.05 -27.35 -16.80
C ASN A 401 -1.91 -28.32 -16.48
N SER A 402 -1.94 -29.50 -17.07
CA SER A 402 -0.85 -30.50 -16.94
C SER A 402 0.47 -29.95 -17.49
N GLU A 403 0.41 -29.20 -18.58
CA GLU A 403 1.54 -28.50 -19.18
C GLU A 403 1.21 -27.01 -19.34
N ILE A 404 2.07 -26.11 -18.82
CA ILE A 404 1.93 -24.67 -19.01
C ILE A 404 2.40 -24.32 -20.43
N ALA A 405 1.49 -23.79 -21.25
CA ALA A 405 1.84 -23.29 -22.56
C ALA A 405 2.52 -21.92 -22.46
N THR A 406 3.77 -21.84 -22.89
CA THR A 406 4.51 -20.57 -22.95
C THR A 406 3.85 -19.65 -24.00
N VAL A 407 3.50 -18.43 -23.56
CA VAL A 407 3.04 -17.36 -24.46
C VAL A 407 4.28 -16.59 -24.93
N SER A 408 4.64 -16.65 -26.20
CA SER A 408 5.77 -15.89 -26.70
C SER A 408 5.44 -14.39 -26.80
N PHE A 409 6.45 -13.54 -26.68
CA PHE A 409 6.27 -12.11 -26.87
C PHE A 409 5.82 -11.79 -28.30
N ARG A 410 6.34 -12.51 -29.29
CA ARG A 410 5.96 -12.35 -30.70
C ARG A 410 4.47 -12.65 -30.92
N GLU A 411 3.98 -13.81 -30.47
CA GLU A 411 2.57 -14.21 -30.56
C GLU A 411 1.64 -13.17 -29.88
N LEU A 412 2.03 -12.71 -28.69
CA LEU A 412 1.25 -11.70 -27.96
C LEU A 412 1.21 -10.36 -28.69
N TRP A 413 2.33 -9.96 -29.25
CA TRP A 413 2.44 -8.72 -30.02
C TRP A 413 1.55 -8.72 -31.26
N GLU A 414 1.61 -9.78 -32.06
CA GLU A 414 0.78 -9.96 -33.27
C GLU A 414 -0.72 -9.95 -32.94
N GLN A 415 -1.13 -10.54 -31.81
CA GLN A 415 -2.52 -10.60 -31.38
C GLN A 415 -3.04 -9.32 -30.72
N SER A 416 -2.16 -8.49 -30.18
CA SER A 416 -2.55 -7.37 -29.30
C SER A 416 -3.24 -6.21 -30.04
N GLN A 417 -3.09 -6.10 -31.36
CA GLN A 417 -3.65 -5.02 -32.20
C GLN A 417 -3.49 -3.62 -31.58
N THR A 418 -2.34 -3.38 -30.95
CA THR A 418 -2.05 -2.08 -30.33
C THR A 418 -1.91 -1.02 -31.41
N LYS A 419 -2.48 0.17 -31.16
CA LYS A 419 -2.39 1.29 -32.11
C LYS A 419 -0.98 1.86 -32.17
N PRO A 420 -0.45 2.13 -33.36
CA PRO A 420 0.89 2.73 -33.51
C PRO A 420 1.03 4.09 -32.80
N GLU A 421 -0.05 4.89 -32.78
CA GLU A 421 -0.04 6.22 -32.14
C GLU A 421 0.06 6.13 -30.62
N ASN A 422 -0.32 5.01 -30.00
CA ASN A 422 -0.26 4.81 -28.57
C ASN A 422 1.09 4.21 -28.16
N LEU A 423 2.12 5.04 -28.06
CA LEU A 423 3.50 4.63 -27.79
C LEU A 423 3.66 3.83 -26.50
N LEU A 424 2.81 4.08 -25.49
CA LEU A 424 2.85 3.45 -24.16
C LEU A 424 1.74 2.40 -23.95
N GLU A 425 1.08 1.94 -25.01
CA GLU A 425 0.16 0.80 -24.96
C GLU A 425 0.94 -0.51 -25.07
N ILE A 426 0.93 -1.28 -24.00
CA ILE A 426 1.80 -2.43 -23.78
C ILE A 426 0.96 -3.71 -23.68
N PRO A 427 1.24 -4.75 -24.45
CA PRO A 427 0.62 -6.06 -24.26
C PRO A 427 1.25 -6.76 -23.05
N LEU A 428 0.46 -7.02 -22.01
CA LEU A 428 0.94 -7.65 -20.76
C LEU A 428 0.96 -9.17 -20.84
N GLY A 429 -0.07 -9.78 -21.41
CA GLY A 429 -0.23 -11.22 -21.44
C GLY A 429 -1.56 -11.67 -22.01
N LYS A 430 -1.81 -12.98 -21.96
CA LYS A 430 -3.07 -13.60 -22.38
C LYS A 430 -3.94 -13.90 -21.17
N ALA A 431 -5.22 -13.56 -21.27
CA ALA A 431 -6.22 -13.98 -20.31
C ALA A 431 -6.51 -15.49 -20.43
N VAL A 432 -7.26 -16.05 -19.48
CA VAL A 432 -7.60 -17.49 -19.48
C VAL A 432 -8.34 -17.91 -20.74
N ASN A 433 -9.17 -17.01 -21.31
CA ASN A 433 -9.89 -17.26 -22.58
C ASN A 433 -8.97 -17.11 -23.83
N GLY A 434 -7.67 -16.93 -23.66
CA GLY A 434 -6.69 -16.80 -24.76
C GLY A 434 -6.60 -15.42 -25.39
N THR A 435 -7.43 -14.43 -24.99
CA THR A 435 -7.39 -13.06 -25.53
C THR A 435 -6.18 -12.30 -25.00
N ALA A 436 -5.52 -11.52 -25.87
CA ALA A 436 -4.46 -10.60 -25.46
C ALA A 436 -5.02 -9.45 -24.61
N ARG A 437 -4.35 -9.14 -23.50
CA ARG A 437 -4.70 -8.00 -22.64
C ARG A 437 -3.59 -6.96 -22.73
N THR A 438 -3.99 -5.73 -23.06
CA THR A 438 -3.11 -4.57 -23.12
C THR A 438 -3.25 -3.67 -21.91
N PHE A 439 -2.22 -2.91 -21.62
CA PHE A 439 -2.14 -1.89 -20.59
C PHE A 439 -1.62 -0.59 -21.20
N ASP A 440 -2.37 0.49 -21.06
CA ASP A 440 -1.97 1.80 -21.57
C ASP A 440 -1.42 2.65 -20.42
N LEU A 441 -0.08 2.77 -20.37
CA LEU A 441 0.62 3.51 -19.33
C LEU A 441 0.30 5.02 -19.37
N SER A 442 -0.15 5.58 -20.50
CA SER A 442 -0.58 6.98 -20.58
C SER A 442 -1.92 7.21 -19.89
N LYS A 443 -2.81 6.21 -19.89
CA LYS A 443 -4.10 6.26 -19.18
C LYS A 443 -3.99 5.87 -17.72
N MET A 444 -3.14 4.89 -17.43
CA MET A 444 -2.85 4.35 -16.08
C MET A 444 -1.37 4.65 -15.76
N PRO A 445 -1.03 5.86 -15.34
CA PRO A 445 0.31 6.45 -15.49
C PRO A 445 1.42 5.74 -14.70
N HIS A 446 1.05 4.94 -13.70
CA HIS A 446 2.02 4.30 -12.82
C HIS A 446 1.61 2.86 -12.56
N LEU A 447 2.58 1.96 -12.62
CA LEU A 447 2.40 0.53 -12.45
C LEU A 447 3.31 0.00 -11.34
N LEU A 448 2.73 -0.72 -10.40
CA LEU A 448 3.46 -1.50 -9.40
C LEU A 448 3.51 -2.96 -9.85
N VAL A 449 4.71 -3.54 -9.88
CA VAL A 449 4.96 -4.94 -10.28
C VAL A 449 5.66 -5.66 -9.13
N ALA A 450 5.02 -6.65 -8.53
CA ALA A 450 5.62 -7.37 -7.41
C ALA A 450 5.46 -8.89 -7.52
N GLY A 451 6.42 -9.63 -6.96
CA GLY A 451 6.39 -11.09 -6.93
C GLY A 451 7.71 -11.70 -6.47
N SER A 452 7.70 -12.95 -6.05
CA SER A 452 8.90 -13.66 -5.59
C SER A 452 9.90 -13.93 -6.72
N THR A 453 11.15 -14.20 -6.37
CA THR A 453 12.20 -14.57 -7.33
C THR A 453 11.78 -15.75 -8.20
N GLY A 454 12.00 -15.66 -9.51
CA GLY A 454 11.60 -16.70 -10.46
C GLY A 454 10.12 -16.74 -10.81
N SER A 455 9.29 -15.81 -10.33
CA SER A 455 7.86 -15.75 -10.65
C SER A 455 7.55 -15.22 -12.05
N GLY A 456 8.49 -14.51 -12.70
CA GLY A 456 8.34 -13.91 -14.03
C GLY A 456 8.39 -12.40 -14.06
N LYS A 457 8.67 -11.72 -12.91
CA LYS A 457 8.73 -10.26 -12.79
C LYS A 457 9.69 -9.62 -13.80
N SER A 458 10.95 -10.04 -13.82
CA SER A 458 11.99 -9.45 -14.70
C SER A 458 11.67 -9.67 -16.19
N VAL A 459 11.16 -10.84 -16.54
CA VAL A 459 10.73 -11.14 -17.93
C VAL A 459 9.60 -10.20 -18.36
N ALA A 460 8.63 -9.91 -17.46
CA ALA A 460 7.55 -8.97 -17.75
C ALA A 460 8.05 -7.52 -17.88
N VAL A 461 8.99 -7.09 -17.03
CA VAL A 461 9.61 -5.76 -17.15
C VAL A 461 10.35 -5.63 -18.47
N ASN A 462 11.12 -6.65 -18.88
CA ASN A 462 11.78 -6.70 -20.18
C ASN A 462 10.76 -6.66 -21.36
N GLY A 463 9.63 -7.38 -21.22
CA GLY A 463 8.54 -7.34 -22.19
C GLY A 463 7.91 -5.94 -22.32
N ILE A 464 7.77 -5.22 -21.21
CA ILE A 464 7.28 -3.83 -21.19
C ILE A 464 8.28 -2.90 -21.93
N ILE A 465 9.56 -3.00 -21.59
CA ILE A 465 10.60 -2.18 -22.21
C ILE A 465 10.67 -2.48 -23.73
N ALA A 466 10.72 -3.75 -24.10
CA ALA A 466 10.73 -4.16 -25.51
C ALA A 466 9.52 -3.63 -26.28
N SER A 467 8.31 -3.68 -25.65
CA SER A 467 7.09 -3.15 -26.26
C SER A 467 7.18 -1.66 -26.58
N ILE A 468 7.79 -0.87 -25.70
CA ILE A 468 7.98 0.57 -25.92
C ILE A 468 9.05 0.81 -26.99
N LEU A 469 10.17 0.10 -26.92
CA LEU A 469 11.27 0.21 -27.90
C LEU A 469 10.84 -0.15 -29.32
N MET A 470 9.85 -1.04 -29.48
CA MET A 470 9.31 -1.42 -30.78
C MET A 470 8.36 -0.38 -31.39
N LYS A 471 7.88 0.59 -30.61
CA LYS A 471 6.91 1.60 -31.05
C LYS A 471 7.45 3.02 -31.05
N ALA A 472 8.39 3.30 -30.17
CA ALA A 472 8.81 4.66 -29.89
C ALA A 472 10.27 4.92 -30.34
N ARG A 473 10.49 6.07 -30.93
CA ARG A 473 11.82 6.58 -31.22
C ARG A 473 12.43 7.27 -30.00
N PRO A 474 13.77 7.48 -29.97
CA PRO A 474 14.44 8.13 -28.84
C PRO A 474 14.02 9.58 -28.59
N ASP A 475 13.47 10.28 -29.59
CA ASP A 475 12.90 11.62 -29.47
C ASP A 475 11.47 11.64 -28.92
N GLN A 476 10.78 10.51 -28.93
CA GLN A 476 9.40 10.38 -28.48
C GLN A 476 9.28 9.84 -27.05
N VAL A 477 10.14 8.89 -26.68
CA VAL A 477 10.16 8.28 -25.34
C VAL A 477 11.58 8.17 -24.83
N LYS A 478 11.81 8.65 -23.63
CA LYS A 478 13.06 8.52 -22.89
C LYS A 478 12.86 7.67 -21.64
N PHE A 479 13.89 6.91 -21.25
CA PHE A 479 13.91 6.10 -20.05
C PHE A 479 14.85 6.65 -19.00
N MET A 480 14.43 6.54 -17.74
CA MET A 480 15.33 6.54 -16.59
C MET A 480 15.21 5.19 -15.90
N MET A 481 16.29 4.45 -15.83
CA MET A 481 16.34 3.09 -15.30
C MET A 481 17.18 3.01 -14.04
N VAL A 482 16.67 2.30 -13.04
CA VAL A 482 17.33 2.07 -11.75
C VAL A 482 17.40 0.57 -11.49
N ASP A 483 18.62 0.04 -11.40
CA ASP A 483 18.91 -1.37 -11.12
C ASP A 483 20.00 -1.50 -10.04
N PRO A 484 19.63 -1.53 -8.75
CA PRO A 484 20.59 -1.62 -7.66
C PRO A 484 21.40 -2.91 -7.65
N LYS A 485 20.92 -3.96 -8.34
CA LYS A 485 21.56 -5.28 -8.39
C LYS A 485 22.48 -5.49 -9.57
N MET A 486 22.47 -4.60 -10.54
CA MET A 486 23.26 -4.68 -11.80
C MET A 486 23.03 -5.98 -12.60
N VAL A 487 21.81 -6.52 -12.61
CA VAL A 487 21.54 -7.84 -13.19
C VAL A 487 20.56 -7.74 -14.35
N GLU A 488 19.48 -6.99 -14.20
CA GLU A 488 18.30 -7.08 -15.07
C GLU A 488 18.29 -5.99 -16.16
N LEU A 489 18.66 -4.75 -15.81
CA LEU A 489 18.53 -3.59 -16.70
C LEU A 489 19.86 -3.13 -17.33
N SER A 490 20.99 -3.66 -16.89
CA SER A 490 22.32 -3.26 -17.39
C SER A 490 22.51 -3.51 -18.87
N VAL A 491 21.78 -4.44 -19.47
CA VAL A 491 21.78 -4.74 -20.93
C VAL A 491 21.36 -3.52 -21.76
N TYR A 492 20.50 -2.66 -21.20
CA TYR A 492 19.97 -1.46 -21.86
C TYR A 492 20.92 -0.24 -21.80
N ASN A 493 22.06 -0.30 -21.09
CA ASN A 493 23.03 0.79 -21.15
C ASN A 493 23.37 1.14 -22.59
N ASP A 494 23.65 2.40 -22.86
CA ASP A 494 24.06 2.97 -24.15
C ASP A 494 23.01 2.93 -25.28
N ILE A 495 21.72 2.64 -24.97
CA ILE A 495 20.64 2.89 -25.94
C ILE A 495 20.31 4.40 -26.00
N PRO A 496 19.99 4.96 -27.17
CA PRO A 496 19.69 6.39 -27.31
C PRO A 496 18.41 6.85 -26.60
N HIS A 497 17.60 5.91 -26.06
CA HIS A 497 16.42 6.20 -25.27
C HIS A 497 16.74 6.53 -23.82
N LEU A 498 17.93 6.26 -23.31
CA LEU A 498 18.27 6.57 -21.91
C LEU A 498 18.53 8.07 -21.70
N LEU A 499 18.02 8.63 -20.60
CA LEU A 499 18.35 9.98 -20.13
C LEU A 499 19.74 10.01 -19.50
N ILE A 500 20.06 9.00 -18.69
CA ILE A 500 21.34 8.79 -18.00
C ILE A 500 21.66 7.29 -18.03
N PRO A 501 22.93 6.88 -17.81
CA PRO A 501 23.25 5.47 -17.61
C PRO A 501 22.39 4.83 -16.54
N VAL A 502 22.15 3.52 -16.61
CA VAL A 502 21.35 2.80 -15.61
C VAL A 502 21.94 3.03 -14.23
N VAL A 503 21.12 3.59 -13.31
CA VAL A 503 21.55 3.97 -11.97
C VAL A 503 21.60 2.75 -11.08
N THR A 504 22.78 2.45 -10.54
CA THR A 504 23.03 1.25 -9.75
C THR A 504 23.14 1.54 -8.25
N ASN A 505 23.55 2.74 -7.87
CA ASN A 505 23.66 3.14 -6.47
C ASN A 505 22.33 3.65 -5.93
N PRO A 506 21.76 3.08 -4.83
CA PRO A 506 20.48 3.51 -4.27
C PRO A 506 20.38 4.98 -3.87
N ARG A 507 21.47 5.58 -3.39
CA ARG A 507 21.51 7.02 -3.04
C ARG A 507 21.49 7.90 -4.31
N LYS A 508 22.24 7.53 -5.33
CA LYS A 508 22.17 8.20 -6.64
C LYS A 508 20.76 8.06 -7.24
N ALA A 509 20.11 6.89 -7.07
CA ALA A 509 18.74 6.66 -7.53
C ALA A 509 17.71 7.60 -6.85
N SER A 510 17.83 7.82 -5.54
CA SER A 510 16.98 8.79 -4.84
C SER A 510 17.13 10.21 -5.41
N LYS A 511 18.36 10.66 -5.65
CA LYS A 511 18.61 11.97 -6.29
C LYS A 511 18.11 12.03 -7.73
N ALA A 512 18.30 10.96 -8.51
CA ALA A 512 17.80 10.86 -9.87
C ALA A 512 16.26 10.96 -9.92
N LEU A 513 15.56 10.29 -8.98
CA LEU A 513 14.11 10.44 -8.84
C LEU A 513 13.71 11.89 -8.52
N GLN A 514 14.48 12.59 -7.68
CA GLN A 514 14.25 14.00 -7.41
C GLN A 514 14.43 14.86 -8.67
N LYS A 515 15.43 14.58 -9.49
CA LYS A 515 15.61 15.24 -10.80
C LYS A 515 14.41 15.07 -11.73
N VAL A 516 13.76 13.91 -11.72
CA VAL A 516 12.50 13.70 -12.47
C VAL A 516 11.36 14.53 -11.90
N VAL A 517 11.32 14.72 -10.57
CA VAL A 517 10.34 15.62 -9.93
C VAL A 517 10.59 17.07 -10.38
N ASP A 518 11.84 17.50 -10.41
CA ASP A 518 12.23 18.85 -10.84
C ASP A 518 11.85 19.08 -12.33
N GLU A 519 12.11 18.09 -13.21
CA GLU A 519 11.68 18.14 -14.61
C GLU A 519 10.16 18.20 -14.76
N MET A 520 9.42 17.44 -13.94
CA MET A 520 7.97 17.55 -13.93
C MET A 520 7.49 18.97 -13.62
N GLU A 521 8.11 19.63 -12.64
CA GLU A 521 7.78 21.01 -12.27
C GLU A 521 8.19 22.00 -13.37
N ASN A 522 9.35 21.84 -13.98
CA ASN A 522 9.78 22.61 -15.14
C ASN A 522 8.78 22.50 -16.31
N ARG A 523 8.29 21.32 -16.61
CA ARG A 523 7.25 21.12 -17.63
C ARG A 523 5.96 21.86 -17.29
N TYR A 524 5.53 21.86 -16.04
CA TYR A 524 4.36 22.65 -15.64
C TYR A 524 4.57 24.16 -15.80
N GLU A 525 5.77 24.67 -15.55
CA GLU A 525 6.09 26.08 -15.83
C GLU A 525 6.02 26.39 -17.32
N LEU A 526 6.55 25.50 -18.18
CA LEU A 526 6.44 25.63 -19.64
C LEU A 526 4.98 25.60 -20.09
N PHE A 527 4.17 24.69 -19.56
CA PHE A 527 2.75 24.60 -19.88
C PHE A 527 2.00 25.87 -19.49
N ALA A 528 2.31 26.45 -18.33
CA ALA A 528 1.72 27.71 -17.89
C ALA A 528 2.09 28.89 -18.81
N LYS A 529 3.36 28.97 -19.23
CA LYS A 529 3.84 30.00 -20.17
C LYS A 529 3.16 29.94 -21.54
N VAL A 530 2.89 28.72 -22.03
CA VAL A 530 2.27 28.48 -23.35
C VAL A 530 0.72 28.42 -23.25
N GLY A 531 0.16 28.39 -22.03
CA GLY A 531 -1.29 28.33 -21.81
C GLY A 531 -1.91 26.98 -22.14
N VAL A 532 -1.21 25.88 -21.88
CA VAL A 532 -1.69 24.49 -22.07
C VAL A 532 -1.73 23.75 -20.73
N ARG A 533 -2.40 22.57 -20.72
CA ARG A 533 -2.62 21.83 -19.46
C ARG A 533 -1.83 20.52 -19.36
N ASN A 534 -1.28 20.05 -20.47
CA ASN A 534 -0.57 18.77 -20.55
C ASN A 534 0.44 18.75 -21.71
N ILE A 535 1.27 17.71 -21.71
CA ILE A 535 2.32 17.50 -22.73
C ILE A 535 1.75 17.39 -24.15
N ALA A 536 0.60 16.73 -24.34
CA ALA A 536 0.01 16.61 -25.68
C ALA A 536 -0.39 17.97 -26.25
N GLY A 537 -1.00 18.84 -25.43
CA GLY A 537 -1.33 20.20 -25.83
C GLY A 537 -0.09 21.07 -26.07
N TYR A 538 1.00 20.85 -25.32
CA TYR A 538 2.27 21.51 -25.54
C TYR A 538 2.90 21.09 -26.87
N ASN A 539 3.04 19.78 -27.09
CA ASN A 539 3.62 19.25 -28.31
C ASN A 539 2.81 19.62 -29.57
N ALA A 540 1.47 19.61 -29.50
CA ALA A 540 0.63 20.09 -30.60
C ALA A 540 0.90 21.55 -30.95
N LYS A 541 1.14 22.43 -29.96
CA LYS A 541 1.53 23.83 -30.22
C LYS A 541 2.95 23.96 -30.78
N VAL A 542 3.87 23.12 -30.36
CA VAL A 542 5.23 23.05 -30.92
C VAL A 542 5.16 22.62 -32.38
N GLU A 543 4.35 21.61 -32.73
CA GLU A 543 4.13 21.19 -34.11
C GLU A 543 3.48 22.29 -34.95
N GLU A 544 2.47 22.99 -34.42
CA GLU A 544 1.87 24.15 -35.08
C GLU A 544 2.89 25.26 -35.33
N PHE A 545 3.71 25.60 -34.32
CA PHE A 545 4.80 26.58 -34.46
C PHE A 545 5.81 26.12 -35.52
N ASN A 546 6.21 24.85 -35.49
CA ASN A 546 7.16 24.27 -36.43
C ASN A 546 6.64 24.27 -37.87
N SER A 547 5.32 24.20 -38.07
CA SER A 547 4.71 24.30 -39.41
C SER A 547 4.75 25.72 -39.99
N GLN A 548 4.88 26.76 -39.13
CA GLN A 548 4.81 28.18 -39.51
C GLN A 548 6.16 28.90 -39.42
N SER A 549 7.19 28.31 -38.78
CA SER A 549 8.47 28.92 -38.50
C SER A 549 9.63 28.16 -39.15
N GLU A 550 10.64 28.91 -39.60
CA GLU A 550 11.93 28.34 -40.03
C GLU A 550 12.75 27.77 -38.86
N TYR A 551 12.55 28.28 -37.65
CA TYR A 551 13.18 27.79 -36.42
C TYR A 551 12.29 26.71 -35.78
N LYS A 552 12.77 25.48 -35.82
CA LYS A 552 12.02 24.34 -35.27
C LYS A 552 12.33 24.14 -33.79
N GLN A 553 11.30 23.95 -32.99
CA GLN A 553 11.41 23.56 -31.59
C GLN A 553 11.24 22.03 -31.45
N VAL A 554 11.95 21.43 -30.51
CA VAL A 554 11.86 19.99 -30.28
C VAL A 554 10.66 19.71 -29.34
N PRO A 555 9.74 18.81 -29.71
CA PRO A 555 8.66 18.35 -28.81
C PRO A 555 9.24 17.70 -27.55
N LEU A 556 8.54 17.80 -26.46
CA LEU A 556 8.94 17.15 -25.21
C LEU A 556 8.68 15.63 -25.30
N PRO A 557 9.69 14.77 -25.01
CA PRO A 557 9.49 13.33 -24.97
C PRO A 557 8.68 12.90 -23.76
N LEU A 558 7.99 11.76 -23.85
CA LEU A 558 7.47 11.05 -22.69
C LEU A 558 8.66 10.47 -21.89
N ILE A 559 8.56 10.44 -20.57
CA ILE A 559 9.59 9.86 -19.71
C ILE A 559 9.00 8.65 -18.97
N VAL A 560 9.69 7.51 -19.06
CA VAL A 560 9.32 6.29 -18.33
C VAL A 560 10.42 5.96 -17.34
N VAL A 561 10.08 6.09 -16.06
CA VAL A 561 10.98 5.75 -14.95
C VAL A 561 10.74 4.29 -14.56
N ILE A 562 11.80 3.47 -14.57
CA ILE A 562 11.74 2.05 -14.25
C ILE A 562 12.66 1.77 -13.07
N VAL A 563 12.10 1.21 -11.99
CA VAL A 563 12.84 0.76 -10.81
C VAL A 563 12.68 -0.74 -10.71
N ASP A 564 13.76 -1.51 -10.88
CA ASP A 564 13.70 -2.99 -10.82
C ASP A 564 13.52 -3.54 -9.41
N GLU A 565 14.16 -2.92 -8.41
CA GLU A 565 14.02 -3.35 -7.01
C GLU A 565 13.81 -2.17 -6.07
N LEU A 566 12.55 -1.82 -5.85
CA LEU A 566 12.18 -0.73 -4.94
C LEU A 566 12.65 -0.97 -3.50
N ALA A 567 12.67 -2.24 -3.06
CA ALA A 567 13.07 -2.58 -1.69
C ALA A 567 14.49 -2.11 -1.35
N ASP A 568 15.42 -2.20 -2.30
CA ASP A 568 16.80 -1.82 -2.06
C ASP A 568 16.96 -0.29 -1.95
N LEU A 569 16.11 0.49 -2.61
CA LEU A 569 16.04 1.95 -2.45
C LEU A 569 15.42 2.33 -1.10
N MET A 570 14.31 1.67 -0.73
CA MET A 570 13.60 1.92 0.53
C MET A 570 14.43 1.55 1.77
N MET A 571 15.39 0.66 1.64
CA MET A 571 16.32 0.32 2.74
C MET A 571 17.37 1.41 2.99
N VAL A 572 17.67 2.25 2.01
CA VAL A 572 18.79 3.22 2.06
C VAL A 572 18.29 4.66 2.20
N ALA A 573 17.24 5.03 1.45
CA ALA A 573 16.72 6.39 1.35
C ALA A 573 15.19 6.38 1.31
N SER A 574 14.56 5.73 2.31
CA SER A 574 13.11 5.45 2.33
C SER A 574 12.26 6.70 2.16
N LYS A 575 12.57 7.75 2.93
CA LYS A 575 11.76 8.96 2.96
C LYS A 575 11.82 9.74 1.65
N GLU A 576 13.03 9.93 1.14
CA GLU A 576 13.28 10.71 -0.09
C GLU A 576 12.67 10.00 -1.30
N VAL A 577 12.81 8.68 -1.36
CA VAL A 577 12.23 7.84 -2.43
C VAL A 577 10.71 7.84 -2.34
N GLU A 578 10.13 7.66 -1.15
CA GLU A 578 8.68 7.70 -0.96
C GLU A 578 8.10 9.06 -1.33
N ASP A 579 8.70 10.15 -0.86
CA ASP A 579 8.26 11.52 -1.17
C ASP A 579 8.30 11.80 -2.68
N ALA A 580 9.36 11.38 -3.39
CA ALA A 580 9.48 11.51 -4.85
C ALA A 580 8.40 10.71 -5.59
N ILE A 581 8.17 9.44 -5.19
CA ILE A 581 7.14 8.58 -5.78
C ILE A 581 5.74 9.18 -5.59
N ILE A 582 5.44 9.69 -4.38
CA ILE A 582 4.15 10.32 -4.09
C ILE A 582 3.95 11.56 -4.97
N ARG A 583 4.97 12.40 -5.07
CA ARG A 583 4.92 13.64 -5.84
C ARG A 583 4.71 13.39 -7.34
N LEU A 584 5.45 12.44 -7.90
CA LEU A 584 5.26 11.96 -9.27
C LEU A 584 3.88 11.33 -9.45
N GLY A 585 3.46 10.43 -8.54
CA GLY A 585 2.16 9.76 -8.60
C GLY A 585 0.96 10.70 -8.65
N GLN A 586 1.07 11.88 -8.00
CA GLN A 586 0.00 12.88 -7.96
C GLN A 586 -0.11 13.75 -9.23
N LYS A 587 1.00 14.05 -9.90
CA LYS A 587 1.03 15.08 -10.92
C LYS A 587 1.66 14.67 -12.25
N ALA A 588 2.52 13.65 -12.29
CA ALA A 588 3.39 13.37 -13.44
C ALA A 588 2.65 12.99 -14.72
N ARG A 589 1.41 12.46 -14.64
CA ARG A 589 0.62 12.07 -15.82
C ARG A 589 0.47 13.18 -16.86
N ALA A 590 0.09 14.38 -16.44
CA ALA A 590 -0.11 15.49 -17.34
C ALA A 590 1.21 16.03 -17.93
N ALA A 591 2.33 15.84 -17.23
CA ALA A 591 3.68 16.15 -17.68
C ALA A 591 4.27 15.09 -18.63
N GLY A 592 3.57 13.97 -18.86
CA GLY A 592 4.05 12.87 -19.70
C GLY A 592 5.14 12.02 -19.02
N ILE A 593 5.11 11.92 -17.70
CA ILE A 593 6.08 11.15 -16.92
C ILE A 593 5.36 9.97 -16.25
N HIS A 594 5.89 8.78 -16.41
CA HIS A 594 5.27 7.53 -15.99
C HIS A 594 6.25 6.69 -15.19
N MET A 595 5.75 5.90 -14.21
CA MET A 595 6.61 5.06 -13.36
C MET A 595 6.20 3.58 -13.44
N ILE A 596 7.21 2.72 -13.49
CA ILE A 596 7.09 1.27 -13.30
C ILE A 596 7.96 0.91 -12.12
N LEU A 597 7.33 0.60 -11.00
CA LEU A 597 7.99 0.26 -9.74
C LEU A 597 7.93 -1.25 -9.53
N ALA A 598 9.07 -1.92 -9.54
CA ALA A 598 9.11 -3.35 -9.36
C ALA A 598 9.80 -3.73 -8.04
N THR A 599 9.40 -4.86 -7.43
CA THR A 599 10.03 -5.40 -6.22
C THR A 599 9.82 -6.91 -6.09
N GLN A 600 10.85 -7.60 -5.57
CA GLN A 600 10.77 -9.02 -5.19
C GLN A 600 10.41 -9.19 -3.70
N ARG A 601 10.33 -8.09 -2.92
CA ARG A 601 10.05 -8.10 -1.48
C ARG A 601 8.75 -7.33 -1.18
N PRO A 602 7.59 -7.97 -1.35
CA PRO A 602 6.29 -7.32 -1.15
C PRO A 602 5.95 -7.18 0.34
N SER A 603 6.75 -6.41 1.09
CA SER A 603 6.47 -6.07 2.49
C SER A 603 5.81 -4.69 2.61
N VAL A 604 5.14 -4.43 3.73
CA VAL A 604 4.46 -3.15 3.99
C VAL A 604 5.46 -1.99 4.08
N ASP A 605 6.70 -2.27 4.51
CA ASP A 605 7.77 -1.28 4.58
C ASP A 605 8.29 -0.86 3.19
N VAL A 606 8.08 -1.68 2.16
CA VAL A 606 8.44 -1.40 0.77
C VAL A 606 7.26 -0.86 -0.01
N ILE A 607 6.10 -1.50 0.12
CA ILE A 607 4.85 -1.11 -0.55
C ILE A 607 3.94 -0.47 0.50
N SER A 608 4.24 0.78 0.86
CA SER A 608 3.47 1.51 1.86
C SER A 608 2.06 1.87 1.36
N GLY A 609 1.18 2.24 2.30
CA GLY A 609 -0.15 2.71 1.96
C GLY A 609 -0.15 3.97 1.09
N LEU A 610 0.87 4.84 1.24
CA LEU A 610 1.03 6.06 0.47
C LEU A 610 1.45 5.76 -0.97
N ILE A 611 2.39 4.83 -1.19
CA ILE A 611 2.76 4.36 -2.53
C ILE A 611 1.54 3.75 -3.23
N LYS A 612 0.79 2.87 -2.54
CA LYS A 612 -0.41 2.23 -3.11
C LYS A 612 -1.51 3.22 -3.50
N ALA A 613 -1.67 4.30 -2.75
CA ALA A 613 -2.65 5.35 -3.06
C ALA A 613 -2.29 6.15 -4.33
N ASN A 614 -1.01 6.27 -4.66
CA ASN A 614 -0.50 7.05 -5.79
C ASN A 614 -0.11 6.19 -7.00
N VAL A 615 0.04 4.87 -6.82
CA VAL A 615 0.32 3.88 -7.87
C VAL A 615 -0.81 2.83 -7.86
N PRO A 616 -1.96 3.15 -8.44
CA PRO A 616 -3.18 2.34 -8.28
C PRO A 616 -3.21 1.08 -9.14
N SER A 617 -2.55 1.07 -10.32
CA SER A 617 -2.48 -0.11 -11.18
C SER A 617 -1.38 -1.07 -10.71
N ARG A 618 -1.72 -2.37 -10.59
CA ARG A 618 -0.84 -3.32 -9.93
C ARG A 618 -0.80 -4.66 -10.67
N VAL A 619 0.39 -5.23 -10.72
CA VAL A 619 0.64 -6.60 -11.19
C VAL A 619 1.26 -7.39 -10.07
N ALA A 620 0.62 -8.48 -9.68
CA ALA A 620 1.18 -9.43 -8.74
C ALA A 620 1.51 -10.75 -9.46
N PHE A 621 2.77 -11.12 -9.45
CA PHE A 621 3.22 -12.47 -9.77
C PHE A 621 3.10 -13.37 -8.55
N ALA A 622 3.45 -14.66 -8.70
CA ALA A 622 3.40 -15.63 -7.62
C ALA A 622 4.19 -15.15 -6.39
N VAL A 623 3.56 -15.23 -5.22
CA VAL A 623 4.13 -14.91 -3.90
C VAL A 623 3.99 -16.10 -2.95
N SER A 624 4.72 -16.06 -1.84
CA SER A 624 4.76 -17.18 -0.88
C SER A 624 3.59 -17.18 0.11
N SER A 625 2.90 -16.06 0.30
CA SER A 625 1.84 -15.96 1.31
C SER A 625 0.67 -15.08 0.88
N GLY A 626 -0.52 -15.35 1.41
CA GLY A 626 -1.68 -14.48 1.23
C GLY A 626 -1.50 -13.09 1.87
N THR A 627 -0.56 -12.92 2.80
CA THR A 627 -0.20 -11.60 3.36
C THR A 627 0.53 -10.78 2.31
N ASP A 628 1.45 -11.37 1.56
CA ASP A 628 2.16 -10.72 0.47
C ASP A 628 1.19 -10.32 -0.65
N SER A 629 0.24 -11.22 -1.00
CA SER A 629 -0.82 -10.91 -1.96
C SER A 629 -1.64 -9.69 -1.54
N ARG A 630 -2.07 -9.64 -0.27
CA ARG A 630 -2.79 -8.46 0.26
C ARG A 630 -1.93 -7.20 0.30
N THR A 631 -0.65 -7.32 0.52
CA THR A 631 0.25 -6.15 0.48
C THR A 631 0.29 -5.53 -0.92
N ILE A 632 0.26 -6.36 -1.98
CA ILE A 632 0.29 -5.89 -3.37
C ILE A 632 -1.11 -5.47 -3.83
N LEU A 633 -2.10 -6.38 -3.77
CA LEU A 633 -3.41 -6.26 -4.43
C LEU A 633 -4.55 -5.78 -3.52
N ASP A 634 -4.32 -5.70 -2.20
CA ASP A 634 -5.32 -5.54 -1.14
C ASP A 634 -6.27 -6.75 -1.02
N GLU A 635 -6.02 -7.85 -1.73
CA GLU A 635 -6.80 -9.08 -1.72
C GLU A 635 -5.90 -10.33 -1.89
N ASN A 636 -6.44 -11.51 -1.55
CA ASN A 636 -5.75 -12.78 -1.71
C ASN A 636 -5.80 -13.24 -3.18
N GLY A 637 -4.90 -14.15 -3.55
CA GLY A 637 -4.93 -14.85 -4.84
C GLY A 637 -3.57 -14.99 -5.50
N ALA A 638 -2.62 -14.07 -5.26
CA ALA A 638 -1.29 -14.18 -5.84
C ALA A 638 -0.46 -15.33 -5.23
N GLU A 639 -0.79 -15.81 -4.04
CA GLU A 639 -0.22 -17.01 -3.42
C GLU A 639 -0.62 -18.31 -4.12
N LYS A 640 -1.69 -18.27 -4.93
CA LYS A 640 -2.21 -19.41 -5.70
C LYS A 640 -1.75 -19.43 -7.16
N LEU A 641 -0.86 -18.51 -7.53
CA LEU A 641 -0.29 -18.45 -8.87
C LEU A 641 0.81 -19.49 -9.07
N LEU A 642 0.95 -19.94 -10.31
CA LEU A 642 1.86 -21.04 -10.67
C LEU A 642 3.32 -20.63 -10.84
N GLY A 643 3.60 -19.30 -10.89
CA GLY A 643 4.90 -18.75 -11.30
C GLY A 643 5.09 -18.78 -12.83
N ARG A 644 6.31 -18.55 -13.29
CA ARG A 644 6.67 -18.57 -14.72
C ARG A 644 5.80 -17.64 -15.59
N GLY A 645 5.51 -16.44 -15.08
CA GLY A 645 4.73 -15.44 -15.79
C GLY A 645 3.22 -15.49 -15.51
N ASP A 646 2.72 -16.41 -14.69
CA ASP A 646 1.34 -16.39 -14.21
C ASP A 646 1.17 -15.23 -13.24
N MET A 647 0.23 -14.34 -13.49
CA MET A 647 0.07 -13.08 -12.75
C MET A 647 -1.40 -12.68 -12.58
N LEU A 648 -1.63 -11.85 -11.58
CA LEU A 648 -2.88 -11.11 -11.38
C LEU A 648 -2.65 -9.64 -11.72
N PHE A 649 -3.37 -9.11 -12.68
CA PHE A 649 -3.35 -7.71 -13.05
C PHE A 649 -4.60 -7.00 -12.52
N LYS A 650 -4.40 -5.94 -11.73
CA LYS A 650 -5.44 -5.09 -11.18
C LYS A 650 -5.29 -3.68 -11.77
N PRO A 651 -5.97 -3.36 -12.86
CA PRO A 651 -6.01 -2.00 -13.39
C PRO A 651 -6.85 -1.09 -12.49
N ILE A 652 -6.71 0.23 -12.66
CA ILE A 652 -7.44 1.23 -11.86
C ILE A 652 -8.95 1.23 -12.12
N ASP A 653 -9.36 0.83 -13.32
CA ASP A 653 -10.76 0.84 -13.79
C ASP A 653 -11.51 -0.45 -13.48
N GLU A 654 -10.86 -1.47 -12.95
CA GLU A 654 -11.49 -2.74 -12.56
C GLU A 654 -11.39 -2.97 -11.04
N ASN A 655 -12.48 -3.43 -10.42
CA ASN A 655 -12.54 -3.68 -8.98
C ASN A 655 -11.82 -4.96 -8.56
N HIS A 656 -11.69 -5.94 -9.48
CA HIS A 656 -11.08 -7.24 -9.22
C HIS A 656 -9.91 -7.50 -10.17
N PRO A 657 -8.88 -8.18 -9.70
CA PRO A 657 -7.74 -8.52 -10.55
C PRO A 657 -8.12 -9.58 -11.58
N VAL A 658 -7.60 -9.44 -12.78
CA VAL A 658 -7.72 -10.39 -13.88
C VAL A 658 -6.48 -11.28 -13.92
N ARG A 659 -6.66 -12.61 -14.03
CA ARG A 659 -5.56 -13.55 -14.19
C ARG A 659 -5.05 -13.55 -15.63
N LEU A 660 -3.76 -13.36 -15.80
CA LEU A 660 -3.08 -13.35 -17.09
C LEU A 660 -1.86 -14.26 -17.06
N GLN A 661 -1.57 -14.89 -18.19
CA GLN A 661 -0.25 -15.47 -18.45
C GLN A 661 0.59 -14.44 -19.18
N GLY A 662 1.64 -13.93 -18.53
CA GLY A 662 2.59 -12.99 -19.09
C GLY A 662 3.35 -13.57 -20.28
N SER A 663 3.75 -12.72 -21.20
CA SER A 663 4.58 -13.13 -22.33
C SER A 663 6.00 -13.47 -21.88
N PHE A 664 6.59 -14.43 -22.57
CA PHE A 664 7.99 -14.79 -22.42
C PHE A 664 8.81 -14.12 -23.53
N ILE A 665 9.80 -13.36 -23.11
CA ILE A 665 10.87 -12.84 -23.97
C ILE A 665 12.19 -13.40 -23.45
N SER A 666 13.04 -13.93 -24.34
CA SER A 666 14.35 -14.44 -23.96
C SER A 666 15.39 -13.34 -23.85
N ASP A 667 16.45 -13.57 -23.09
CA ASP A 667 17.58 -12.65 -22.99
C ASP A 667 18.23 -12.41 -24.37
N ASP A 668 18.34 -13.45 -25.21
CA ASP A 668 18.81 -13.33 -26.59
C ASP A 668 17.92 -12.42 -27.45
N ASP A 669 16.57 -12.42 -27.24
CA ASP A 669 15.66 -11.53 -27.95
C ASP A 669 15.87 -10.07 -27.51
N VAL A 670 16.05 -9.84 -26.21
CA VAL A 670 16.37 -8.53 -25.65
C VAL A 670 17.69 -8.00 -26.21
N GLU A 671 18.74 -8.81 -26.19
CA GLU A 671 20.03 -8.43 -26.73
C GLU A 671 19.97 -8.09 -28.23
N ARG A 672 19.19 -8.85 -29.03
CA ARG A 672 18.99 -8.53 -30.45
C ARG A 672 18.33 -7.18 -30.67
N ILE A 673 17.31 -6.85 -29.89
CA ILE A 673 16.63 -5.54 -29.95
C ILE A 673 17.61 -4.43 -29.55
N VAL A 674 18.31 -4.59 -28.43
CA VAL A 674 19.25 -3.60 -27.89
C VAL A 674 20.39 -3.36 -28.91
N ASN A 675 20.98 -4.42 -29.43
CA ASN A 675 22.06 -4.32 -30.41
C ASN A 675 21.59 -3.66 -31.72
N PHE A 676 20.36 -3.96 -32.17
CA PHE A 676 19.76 -3.30 -33.34
C PHE A 676 19.60 -1.80 -33.13
N ILE A 677 19.19 -1.38 -31.93
CA ILE A 677 19.00 0.03 -31.55
C ILE A 677 20.37 0.75 -31.46
N LYS A 678 21.33 0.16 -30.74
CA LYS A 678 22.68 0.72 -30.54
C LYS A 678 23.43 0.88 -31.86
N ALA A 679 23.17 0.02 -32.85
CA ALA A 679 23.80 0.13 -34.18
C ALA A 679 23.31 1.35 -34.98
N GLN A 680 22.21 2.01 -34.59
CA GLN A 680 21.65 3.15 -35.32
C GLN A 680 22.04 4.50 -34.73
N ALA A 681 22.18 4.61 -33.40
CA ALA A 681 22.53 5.85 -32.73
C ALA A 681 23.20 5.58 -31.40
N ASP A 682 24.18 6.40 -31.05
CA ASP A 682 24.82 6.41 -29.73
C ASP A 682 23.89 7.03 -28.68
N ALA A 683 24.13 6.69 -27.41
CA ALA A 683 23.41 7.30 -26.29
C ALA A 683 23.76 8.80 -26.17
N ASP A 684 22.75 9.64 -26.12
CA ASP A 684 22.86 11.08 -25.86
C ASP A 684 22.30 11.33 -24.46
N TYR A 685 23.20 11.27 -23.45
CA TYR A 685 22.83 11.43 -22.04
C TYR A 685 22.61 12.90 -21.70
N ASP A 686 21.64 13.17 -20.86
CA ASP A 686 21.28 14.53 -20.42
C ASP A 686 21.88 14.79 -19.03
N ASP A 687 22.91 15.61 -18.99
CA ASP A 687 23.62 15.98 -17.75
C ASP A 687 22.70 16.63 -16.68
N SER A 688 21.56 17.18 -17.08
CA SER A 688 20.59 17.77 -16.12
C SER A 688 19.97 16.72 -15.19
N PHE A 689 19.92 15.46 -15.62
CA PHE A 689 19.43 14.33 -14.84
C PHE A 689 20.54 13.60 -14.07
N ASP A 690 21.83 13.93 -14.30
CA ASP A 690 22.91 13.30 -13.56
C ASP A 690 22.79 13.63 -12.06
N PRO A 691 22.69 12.61 -11.18
CA PRO A 691 22.64 12.81 -9.73
C PRO A 691 23.96 13.30 -9.13
N GLY A 692 25.04 13.42 -9.90
CA GLY A 692 26.37 13.80 -9.45
C GLY A 692 27.05 12.73 -8.58
N ASP A 693 28.26 13.05 -8.10
CA ASP A 693 28.98 12.16 -7.20
C ASP A 693 28.37 12.20 -5.78
N VAL A 694 27.96 11.01 -5.30
CA VAL A 694 27.54 10.82 -3.92
C VAL A 694 28.66 10.06 -3.21
N PRO A 695 29.25 10.61 -2.14
CA PRO A 695 30.32 9.92 -1.39
C PRO A 695 29.85 8.53 -0.92
N GLU A 696 30.66 7.51 -1.19
CA GLU A 696 30.30 6.11 -0.84
C GLU A 696 30.31 5.81 0.66
N ASN A 697 30.93 6.68 1.45
CA ASN A 697 31.03 6.52 2.92
C ASN A 697 30.51 7.77 3.61
N GLU A 698 29.24 7.78 3.96
CA GLU A 698 28.76 8.50 5.13
C GLU A 698 27.48 7.83 5.64
N GLY A 699 27.64 7.13 6.77
CA GLY A 699 26.58 7.05 7.72
C GLY A 699 26.26 8.46 8.14
N ASP A 700 25.07 8.91 7.73
CA ASP A 700 24.36 10.07 8.25
C ASP A 700 24.89 11.47 7.84
N PHE A 701 23.95 12.25 7.24
CA PHE A 701 23.81 13.72 7.22
C PHE A 701 24.20 14.53 5.97
N SER A 702 23.13 15.00 5.35
CA SER A 702 22.66 16.40 5.22
C SER A 702 23.72 17.49 5.03
N ASP A 703 23.50 18.24 3.94
CA ASP A 703 23.82 19.65 3.73
C ASP A 703 25.14 20.16 4.32
N GLY A 704 26.10 20.37 3.43
CA GLY A 704 27.24 21.20 3.72
C GLY A 704 28.32 21.03 2.68
N GLU A 705 28.42 21.99 1.80
CA GLU A 705 29.55 22.26 0.91
C GLU A 705 30.92 21.95 1.53
N ALA A 706 31.89 21.65 0.69
CA ALA A 706 33.29 21.51 1.07
C ALA A 706 33.85 22.78 1.72
N GLY A 707 33.56 22.94 3.01
CA GLY A 707 34.02 23.98 3.91
C GLY A 707 33.49 23.61 5.28
N GLY A 708 34.33 23.40 6.32
CA GLY A 708 33.96 22.97 7.67
C GLY A 708 32.69 23.66 8.20
N ASP A 709 32.10 23.06 9.25
CA ASP A 709 30.84 23.57 9.82
C ASP A 709 30.91 25.10 9.98
N PRO A 710 29.95 25.89 9.45
CA PRO A 710 29.97 27.35 9.54
C PRO A 710 30.16 27.91 10.95
N LEU A 711 29.82 27.10 11.98
CA LEU A 711 30.00 27.46 13.39
C LEU A 711 31.36 26.96 13.96
N PHE A 712 32.26 26.42 13.14
CA PHE A 712 33.56 25.91 13.59
C PHE A 712 34.43 27.01 14.22
N GLU A 713 34.53 28.20 13.60
CA GLU A 713 35.31 29.31 14.15
C GLU A 713 34.69 29.87 15.44
N GLU A 714 33.39 29.91 15.56
CA GLU A 714 32.69 30.32 16.78
C GLU A 714 32.84 29.27 17.88
N ALA A 715 32.79 27.98 17.56
CA ALA A 715 33.03 26.88 18.51
C ALA A 715 34.49 26.89 18.99
N LYS A 716 35.45 27.16 18.11
CA LYS A 716 36.88 27.29 18.40
C LYS A 716 37.14 28.47 19.35
N ALA A 717 36.60 29.67 19.03
CA ALA A 717 36.74 30.85 19.90
C ALA A 717 36.11 30.60 21.27
N LEU A 718 34.93 29.98 21.34
CA LEU A 718 34.27 29.64 22.60
C LEU A 718 35.07 28.66 23.47
N VAL A 719 35.66 27.63 22.85
CA VAL A 719 36.49 26.62 23.56
C VAL A 719 37.79 27.23 24.09
N ILE A 720 38.44 28.10 23.32
CA ILE A 720 39.66 28.82 23.74
C ILE A 720 39.32 29.81 24.86
N GLU A 721 38.25 30.59 24.73
CA GLU A 721 37.81 31.57 25.76
C GLU A 721 37.49 30.89 27.10
N THR A 722 36.71 29.81 27.02
CA THR A 722 36.23 29.13 28.25
C THR A 722 37.24 28.13 28.84
N GLN A 723 38.29 27.77 28.09
CA GLN A 723 39.26 26.73 28.42
C GLN A 723 38.63 25.40 28.84
N LYS A 724 37.44 25.11 28.27
CA LYS A 724 36.66 23.88 28.49
C LYS A 724 36.08 23.41 27.18
N ALA A 725 36.28 22.14 26.84
CA ALA A 725 35.73 21.52 25.66
C ALA A 725 34.76 20.37 26.02
N SER A 726 33.48 20.60 25.86
CA SER A 726 32.46 19.56 26.02
C SER A 726 31.30 19.78 25.04
N ALA A 727 30.75 18.68 24.45
CA ALA A 727 29.63 18.73 23.54
C ALA A 727 28.40 19.43 24.16
N SER A 728 28.12 19.21 25.44
CA SER A 728 27.03 19.87 26.17
C SER A 728 27.21 21.38 26.36
N MET A 729 28.47 21.87 26.38
CA MET A 729 28.76 23.31 26.44
C MET A 729 28.51 23.94 25.03
N ILE A 730 29.04 23.35 23.98
CA ILE A 730 28.83 23.80 22.60
C ILE A 730 27.37 23.77 22.27
N GLN A 731 26.64 22.70 22.60
CA GLN A 731 25.20 22.58 22.40
C GLN A 731 24.43 23.77 23.02
N ARG A 732 24.73 24.11 24.27
CA ARG A 732 24.03 25.19 25.00
C ARG A 732 24.38 26.59 24.52
N ARG A 733 25.66 26.82 24.19
CA ARG A 733 26.14 28.16 23.86
C ARG A 733 25.84 28.55 22.41
N LEU A 734 25.99 27.57 21.50
CA LEU A 734 25.74 27.79 20.07
C LEU A 734 24.31 27.38 19.66
N SER A 735 23.49 26.91 20.61
CA SER A 735 22.08 26.48 20.37
C SER A 735 21.95 25.43 19.27
N VAL A 736 22.89 24.48 19.18
CA VAL A 736 22.94 23.41 18.18
C VAL A 736 22.47 22.07 18.77
N GLY A 737 22.06 21.14 17.93
CA GLY A 737 21.70 19.78 18.37
C GLY A 737 22.92 18.99 18.87
N PHE A 738 22.67 17.93 19.69
CA PHE A 738 23.73 17.12 20.30
C PHE A 738 24.71 16.53 19.26
N ASN A 739 24.19 15.99 18.15
CA ASN A 739 25.00 15.40 17.09
C ASN A 739 25.91 16.43 16.40
N ARG A 740 25.41 17.65 16.14
CA ARG A 740 26.22 18.72 15.55
C ARG A 740 27.31 19.22 16.53
N ALA A 741 26.97 19.32 17.82
CA ALA A 741 27.94 19.67 18.84
C ALA A 741 29.06 18.61 18.97
N THR A 742 28.75 17.30 18.83
CA THR A 742 29.74 16.23 18.84
C THR A 742 30.64 16.32 17.61
N ARG A 743 30.11 16.59 16.43
CA ARG A 743 30.90 16.77 15.20
C ARG A 743 31.84 17.99 15.31
N LEU A 744 31.36 19.11 15.81
CA LEU A 744 32.21 20.27 16.07
C LEU A 744 33.36 19.94 17.06
N MET A 745 33.10 19.05 18.03
CA MET A 745 34.15 18.56 18.94
C MET A 745 35.17 17.68 18.22
N GLU A 746 34.79 16.92 17.23
CA GLU A 746 35.68 16.09 16.40
C GLU A 746 36.49 16.96 15.42
N GLU A 747 35.87 17.95 14.80
CA GLU A 747 36.56 18.93 13.96
C GLU A 747 37.60 19.75 14.75
N LEU A 748 37.25 20.16 15.98
CA LEU A 748 38.20 20.85 16.89
C LEU A 748 39.37 19.96 17.31
N GLU A 749 39.17 18.65 17.47
CA GLU A 749 40.22 17.68 17.74
C GLU A 749 41.15 17.49 16.52
N MET A 750 40.55 17.32 15.31
CA MET A 750 41.31 17.21 14.06
C MET A 750 42.12 18.48 13.78
N ALA A 751 41.59 19.64 14.11
CA ALA A 751 42.31 20.93 13.99
C ALA A 751 43.37 21.15 15.10
N GLY A 752 43.52 20.21 16.03
CA GLY A 752 44.49 20.32 17.12
C GLY A 752 44.19 21.40 18.16
N VAL A 753 42.92 21.84 18.24
CA VAL A 753 42.48 22.84 19.23
C VAL A 753 42.25 22.19 20.58
N ILE A 754 41.75 20.95 20.58
CA ILE A 754 41.50 20.16 21.79
C ILE A 754 42.16 18.78 21.73
N GLY A 755 42.38 18.18 22.87
CA GLY A 755 42.97 16.84 22.99
C GLY A 755 41.94 15.72 22.85
N PRO A 756 42.38 14.46 22.72
CA PRO A 756 41.53 13.30 22.58
C PRO A 756 40.63 13.08 23.80
N ALA A 757 39.54 12.30 23.58
CA ALA A 757 38.57 12.02 24.63
C ALA A 757 39.16 11.15 25.76
N GLU A 758 39.14 11.64 26.99
CA GLU A 758 39.53 10.91 28.20
C GLU A 758 38.28 10.54 29.03
N GLY A 759 37.49 9.57 28.56
CA GLY A 759 36.25 9.13 29.24
C GLY A 759 35.16 10.22 29.28
N THR A 760 34.50 10.43 30.42
CA THR A 760 33.37 11.37 30.58
C THR A 760 33.80 12.80 30.96
N LYS A 761 35.08 13.08 31.08
CA LYS A 761 35.57 14.42 31.45
C LYS A 761 35.65 15.36 30.25
N PRO A 762 35.49 16.68 30.46
CA PRO A 762 35.73 17.66 29.40
C PRO A 762 37.15 17.51 28.83
N ARG A 763 37.28 17.57 27.49
CA ARG A 763 38.58 17.45 26.81
C ARG A 763 39.48 18.63 27.12
N LYS A 764 40.77 18.42 27.13
CA LYS A 764 41.76 19.46 27.38
C LYS A 764 41.88 20.38 26.16
N VAL A 765 41.93 21.69 26.39
CA VAL A 765 42.20 22.67 25.33
C VAL A 765 43.72 22.76 25.16
N LEU A 766 44.18 22.62 23.93
CA LEU A 766 45.61 22.60 23.58
C LEU A 766 46.14 23.96 23.10
N GLN A 767 45.21 24.81 22.62
CA GLN A 767 45.52 26.19 22.20
C GLN A 767 45.10 27.19 23.29
N GLN A 768 45.97 28.18 23.56
CA GLN A 768 45.70 29.27 24.50
C GLN A 768 45.20 30.52 23.79
#